data_bec7cdd5fee17baf58aaaa0f94d87985
#
_entry.id   bec7cdd5fee17baf58aaaa0f94d87985
#
_cell.length_a   1.000
_cell.length_b   1.000
_cell.length_c   1.000
_cell.angle_alpha   90.00
_cell.angle_beta   90.00
_cell.angle_gamma   90.00
#
_symmetry.space_group_name_H-M   'P 1'
#
loop_
_entity.id
_entity.type
_entity.pdbx_description
1 polymer ?
#
loop_
_entity_poly.entity_id
_entity_poly.type
_entity_poly.pdbx_seq_one_letter_code
_entity_poly.pdbx_strand_id
1 'polypeptide(L)'
;MLPETLPVCPVRGSVIYPTMVMPIDAGRPVSIRAIDQALTRERVLLIVSQKDKEVENPKPSDLYEVGTACNILKMRKNPDGSVQVLVQAFARVRVREWLDLGDHLEAKGEVLSDEPADPTLVKALVREVKDKFQALLKEGKYLAPEVAQFVLNLEDPSQLADYIAFHMDFRLEDKQRVLETPNVAERLKRVLVLLEAELDLIETQRRIQQQVKEEIDRNQREYFLREQMKAIQRELHGEEGAEEVEEFRRKVEELNLPPVVRQEVERELNRFARMHPDSAEASVIRTYLDWIVNLPWNTRTEDNLDLTRAKEILERDHYGLEKVKDRVLEFLAVRKLKAERAKRGEIPEEEVNKGPILLFVGPPGVGKTSIAKSIAEALGRKYVRISLGGVRDESDIRGHRRTYIGAMPGRIIQGLRQAGTKNPVFLLDEVDKLGISYQGDPAAALLEVLDPAQNKEFVDHYLGVPFDLSEVMFICTANFPQNIPAPLWDRMEAIEFTSYIEQEKLEIAKRYLLPRQMRETGLLEGQVVITEAALMRLITHYTREAGVRQLEREIGSLLRKAARQILEEGKKRVRITERDLEKYLGPPRHLPETEAREPQVGVATGMYYTPVGGDIMFVEVSVMPGKGNLILTGQLGDVMKESARAALSYAKRNADRFGIPLKRFEESDIHIHVPAGAIPKEGPSAGVAMVSALVSALTEVPVRHDIAMTGEITLTGRVLPIGGVKEKVLGARRAGIREVILPKQNEADLSDIPKPLRQNMTFHFVEHLDQVLDLALVGGLEVLEHRAREARAKGSRARSKKEVVAHA
;
A
#
# COMPACT_ATOMS: atom_id res chain seq x y z
N MET A 1 6.50 93.95 34.39
CA MET A 1 5.27 93.87 33.50
C MET A 1 5.80 93.32 32.20
N LEU A 2 4.95 92.50 31.50
CA LEU A 2 5.32 92.09 30.16
C LEU A 2 5.20 93.20 29.17
N PRO A 3 6.05 93.35 28.18
CA PRO A 3 5.87 94.24 27.04
C PRO A 3 4.53 93.94 26.32
N GLU A 4 3.95 94.99 25.68
CA GLU A 4 2.67 94.83 24.95
C GLU A 4 2.77 93.79 23.75
N THR A 5 3.98 93.71 23.16
CA THR A 5 4.29 92.75 22.14
C THR A 5 5.62 92.05 22.48
N LEU A 6 5.73 90.76 22.29
CA LEU A 6 6.88 89.94 22.55
C LEU A 6 7.46 89.37 21.25
N PRO A 7 8.76 89.60 20.92
CA PRO A 7 9.41 88.82 19.87
C PRO A 7 9.39 87.30 20.18
N VAL A 8 9.08 86.50 19.21
CA VAL A 8 8.91 85.02 19.39
C VAL A 8 10.07 84.27 18.78
N CYS A 9 10.67 83.37 19.61
CA CYS A 9 11.73 82.48 19.19
C CYS A 9 11.15 80.98 19.20
N PRO A 10 10.85 80.42 18.04
CA PRO A 10 10.43 79.03 17.96
C PRO A 10 11.59 78.06 18.27
N VAL A 11 11.36 77.09 19.17
CA VAL A 11 12.33 76.03 19.53
C VAL A 11 11.84 74.68 19.11
N ARG A 12 12.80 73.81 18.75
CA ARG A 12 12.53 72.45 18.28
C ARG A 12 12.76 71.41 19.40
N GLY A 13 11.81 70.54 19.61
CA GLY A 13 11.97 69.32 20.43
C GLY A 13 12.20 69.62 21.94
N SER A 14 12.06 70.85 22.42
CA SER A 14 12.18 71.19 23.85
C SER A 14 11.11 72.15 24.30
N VAL A 15 10.73 72.04 25.54
CA VAL A 15 9.81 72.96 26.24
C VAL A 15 10.59 73.62 27.37
N ILE A 16 10.53 74.99 27.45
CA ILE A 16 11.20 75.72 28.48
C ILE A 16 10.19 76.09 29.54
N TYR A 17 10.56 75.92 30.79
CA TYR A 17 9.72 76.22 31.90
C TYR A 17 10.22 77.42 32.68
N PRO A 18 9.35 78.16 33.42
CA PRO A 18 9.76 79.22 34.29
C PRO A 18 10.87 78.92 35.30
N THR A 19 11.64 79.89 35.74
CA THR A 19 12.80 79.79 36.67
C THR A 19 14.04 79.08 36.10
N MET A 20 14.00 78.57 34.89
CA MET A 20 15.17 77.96 34.29
C MET A 20 16.08 78.90 33.60
N VAL A 21 17.38 78.73 33.78
CA VAL A 21 18.45 79.40 33.07
C VAL A 21 19.16 78.43 32.12
N MET A 22 19.13 78.76 30.83
CA MET A 22 19.68 77.84 29.86
C MET A 22 20.12 78.49 28.57
N PRO A 23 21.15 78.01 27.90
CA PRO A 23 21.54 78.47 26.58
C PRO A 23 20.58 77.99 25.51
N ILE A 24 20.26 78.83 24.53
CA ILE A 24 19.51 78.51 23.33
C ILE A 24 20.33 78.86 22.12
N ASP A 25 20.47 77.88 21.20
CA ASP A 25 21.13 78.09 19.93
C ASP A 25 20.14 78.45 18.84
N ALA A 26 20.24 79.64 18.27
CA ALA A 26 19.36 80.09 17.17
C ALA A 26 20.19 80.19 15.87
N GLY A 27 19.90 79.30 14.94
CA GLY A 27 20.53 79.27 13.62
C GLY A 27 19.62 79.81 12.50
N ARG A 28 18.30 79.93 12.77
CA ARG A 28 17.36 80.39 11.75
C ARG A 28 17.25 81.95 11.70
N PRO A 29 17.19 82.47 10.49
CA PRO A 29 17.05 83.93 10.33
C PRO A 29 15.91 84.55 11.13
N VAL A 30 14.73 83.95 11.15
CA VAL A 30 13.56 84.33 11.90
C VAL A 30 13.81 84.46 13.42
N SER A 31 14.44 83.41 13.98
CA SER A 31 14.80 83.34 15.39
C SER A 31 15.90 84.35 15.75
N ILE A 32 16.93 84.55 14.88
CA ILE A 32 17.99 85.48 15.06
C ILE A 32 17.43 86.91 15.08
N ARG A 33 16.53 87.32 14.17
CA ARG A 33 15.88 88.59 14.12
C ARG A 33 14.95 88.83 15.32
N ALA A 34 14.18 87.84 15.77
CA ALA A 34 13.39 87.95 16.99
C ALA A 34 14.32 88.27 18.24
N ILE A 35 15.49 87.62 18.33
CA ILE A 35 16.47 87.83 19.36
C ILE A 35 17.05 89.28 19.27
N ASP A 36 17.46 89.70 18.07
CA ASP A 36 17.98 91.08 17.85
C ASP A 36 16.92 92.11 18.20
N GLN A 37 15.63 91.92 17.86
CA GLN A 37 14.51 92.77 18.25
C GLN A 37 14.30 92.81 19.77
N ALA A 38 14.32 91.67 20.43
CA ALA A 38 14.24 91.61 21.89
C ALA A 38 15.35 92.41 22.58
N LEU A 39 16.59 92.43 22.06
CA LEU A 39 17.76 93.11 22.59
C LEU A 39 17.66 94.62 22.42
N THR A 40 16.96 95.07 21.36
CA THR A 40 16.75 96.56 21.16
C THR A 40 15.63 97.15 22.01
N ARG A 41 14.78 96.23 22.58
CA ARG A 41 13.67 96.61 23.47
C ARG A 41 14.02 96.26 24.93
N GLU A 42 13.08 95.67 25.65
CA GLU A 42 13.19 95.34 27.06
C GLU A 42 14.00 94.03 27.36
N ARG A 43 14.64 93.43 26.37
CA ARG A 43 15.40 92.18 26.44
C ARG A 43 14.53 90.97 26.83
N VAL A 44 13.22 91.02 26.57
CA VAL A 44 12.32 89.92 26.82
C VAL A 44 11.98 89.21 25.51
N LEU A 45 12.16 87.85 25.50
CA LEU A 45 11.91 87.06 24.38
C LEU A 45 10.83 86.05 24.78
N LEU A 46 9.86 85.73 23.92
CA LEU A 46 8.87 84.67 24.11
C LEU A 46 9.41 83.43 23.39
N ILE A 47 9.66 82.34 24.12
CA ILE A 47 10.11 81.09 23.57
C ILE A 47 8.90 80.11 23.47
N VAL A 48 8.64 79.62 22.27
CA VAL A 48 7.48 78.74 21.99
C VAL A 48 7.98 77.51 21.29
N SER A 49 7.50 76.35 21.70
CA SER A 49 7.82 75.09 21.09
C SER A 49 7.05 74.88 19.77
N GLN A 50 7.72 74.27 18.79
CA GLN A 50 7.10 73.85 17.55
C GLN A 50 6.37 72.54 17.78
N LYS A 51 5.18 72.32 17.13
CA LYS A 51 4.43 71.09 17.14
C LYS A 51 5.16 69.99 16.36
N ASP A 52 5.68 70.31 15.18
CA ASP A 52 6.50 69.46 14.36
C ASP A 52 7.92 69.96 14.19
N LYS A 53 8.88 69.16 14.60
CA LYS A 53 10.36 69.53 14.56
C LYS A 53 10.90 69.61 13.14
N GLU A 54 10.25 69.01 12.12
CA GLU A 54 10.73 68.97 10.74
C GLU A 54 10.43 70.30 9.97
N VAL A 55 9.51 71.12 10.47
CA VAL A 55 9.14 72.37 9.81
C VAL A 55 10.31 73.42 9.98
N GLU A 56 10.92 73.82 8.86
CA GLU A 56 12.03 74.77 8.89
C GLU A 56 11.59 76.22 9.20
N ASN A 57 10.52 76.68 8.59
CA ASN A 57 10.00 78.05 8.79
C ASN A 57 8.56 77.94 9.39
N PRO A 58 8.46 77.91 10.74
CA PRO A 58 7.18 77.67 11.39
C PRO A 58 6.31 78.90 11.30
N LYS A 59 5.05 78.70 10.91
CA LYS A 59 3.97 79.68 10.97
C LYS A 59 3.27 79.60 12.32
N PRO A 60 2.48 80.61 12.70
CA PRO A 60 1.70 80.58 13.94
C PRO A 60 0.94 79.22 14.20
N SER A 61 0.40 78.64 13.18
CA SER A 61 -0.29 77.31 13.24
C SER A 61 0.58 76.13 13.70
N ASP A 62 1.87 76.27 13.45
CA ASP A 62 2.89 75.23 13.73
C ASP A 62 3.46 75.34 15.14
N LEU A 63 3.05 76.34 15.86
CA LEU A 63 3.51 76.65 17.22
C LEU A 63 2.44 76.38 18.26
N TYR A 64 2.86 76.05 19.47
CA TYR A 64 1.91 75.91 20.59
C TYR A 64 1.44 77.33 21.05
N GLU A 65 0.29 77.40 21.64
CA GLU A 65 -0.32 78.66 22.09
C GLU A 65 0.28 79.14 23.42
N VAL A 66 0.94 78.31 24.16
CA VAL A 66 1.60 78.64 25.42
C VAL A 66 3.09 78.47 25.29
N GLY A 67 3.80 79.58 25.59
CA GLY A 67 5.26 79.59 25.64
C GLY A 67 5.74 80.12 26.97
N THR A 68 7.05 80.37 27.01
CA THR A 68 7.69 80.93 28.23
C THR A 68 8.41 82.26 27.89
N ALA A 69 8.08 83.35 28.65
CA ALA A 69 8.79 84.62 28.58
C ALA A 69 10.12 84.44 29.27
N CYS A 70 11.18 84.85 28.58
CA CYS A 70 12.58 84.77 29.05
C CYS A 70 13.29 86.04 28.92
N ASN A 71 14.06 86.40 29.94
CA ASN A 71 15.04 87.56 29.91
C ASN A 71 16.33 87.06 29.21
N ILE A 72 16.86 87.85 28.29
CA ILE A 72 18.18 87.53 27.66
C ILE A 72 19.26 88.14 28.60
N LEU A 73 20.00 87.17 29.21
CA LEU A 73 21.11 87.51 30.10
C LEU A 73 22.41 87.84 29.35
N LYS A 74 22.73 87.01 28.36
CA LYS A 74 23.97 87.11 27.57
C LYS A 74 23.76 86.58 26.16
N MET A 75 24.40 87.20 25.18
CA MET A 75 24.42 86.73 23.79
C MET A 75 25.81 86.55 23.29
N ARG A 76 26.04 85.52 22.46
CA ARG A 76 27.29 85.24 21.75
C ARG A 76 26.95 84.91 20.29
N LYS A 77 27.64 85.58 19.35
CA LYS A 77 27.55 85.28 17.94
C LYS A 77 28.65 84.21 17.61
N ASN A 78 28.28 83.14 16.98
CA ASN A 78 29.24 82.14 16.56
C ASN A 78 29.76 82.45 15.14
N PRO A 79 30.94 81.92 14.75
CA PRO A 79 31.53 82.10 13.42
C PRO A 79 30.67 81.61 12.24
N ASP A 80 29.80 80.72 12.46
CA ASP A 80 28.88 80.14 11.47
C ASP A 80 27.60 80.99 11.23
N GLY A 81 27.54 82.14 11.93
CA GLY A 81 26.39 83.06 11.84
C GLY A 81 25.23 82.69 12.79
N SER A 82 25.30 81.59 13.51
CA SER A 82 24.35 81.27 14.56
C SER A 82 24.53 82.13 15.79
N VAL A 83 23.45 82.25 16.57
CA VAL A 83 23.48 83.03 17.80
C VAL A 83 23.10 82.12 18.96
N GLN A 84 24.02 82.16 19.99
CA GLN A 84 23.70 81.48 21.25
C GLN A 84 23.28 82.54 22.25
N VAL A 85 22.12 82.39 22.87
CA VAL A 85 21.64 83.26 23.92
C VAL A 85 21.44 82.53 25.22
N LEU A 86 21.93 83.10 26.31
CA LEU A 86 21.62 82.61 27.66
C LEU A 86 20.39 83.35 28.12
N VAL A 87 19.31 82.53 28.33
CA VAL A 87 18.04 83.08 28.74
C VAL A 87 17.68 82.66 30.15
N GLN A 88 16.97 83.48 30.88
CA GLN A 88 16.34 83.12 32.13
C GLN A 88 14.83 83.24 31.95
N ALA A 89 14.17 82.09 32.01
CA ALA A 89 12.75 81.94 31.93
C ALA A 89 12.07 82.48 33.23
N PHE A 90 10.96 83.25 33.14
CA PHE A 90 10.39 83.83 34.35
C PHE A 90 8.86 83.69 34.41
N ALA A 91 8.13 83.54 33.28
CA ALA A 91 6.66 83.46 33.29
C ALA A 91 6.17 82.63 32.12
N ARG A 92 5.07 81.87 32.37
CA ARG A 92 4.24 81.21 31.32
C ARG A 92 3.43 82.35 30.65
N VAL A 93 3.31 82.24 29.31
CA VAL A 93 2.58 83.25 28.53
C VAL A 93 1.68 82.53 27.55
N ARG A 94 0.37 82.77 27.62
CA ARG A 94 -0.56 82.34 26.59
C ARG A 94 -0.66 83.39 25.51
N VAL A 95 -0.39 83.00 24.27
CA VAL A 95 -0.52 83.88 23.12
C VAL A 95 -2.01 84.13 22.83
N ARG A 96 -2.37 85.38 22.74
CA ARG A 96 -3.74 85.83 22.39
C ARG A 96 -3.84 86.29 20.93
N GLU A 97 -2.77 86.86 20.40
CA GLU A 97 -2.71 87.38 19.04
C GLU A 97 -1.27 87.13 18.50
N TRP A 98 -1.20 86.58 17.32
CA TRP A 98 0.03 86.40 16.59
C TRP A 98 0.22 87.52 15.59
N LEU A 99 1.40 88.14 15.54
CA LEU A 99 1.80 89.18 14.60
C LEU A 99 2.96 88.70 13.74
N ASP A 100 2.61 88.32 12.47
CA ASP A 100 3.65 87.92 11.51
C ASP A 100 4.14 89.16 10.73
N LEU A 101 5.32 89.55 11.00
CA LEU A 101 5.96 90.77 10.41
C LEU A 101 6.75 90.39 9.13
N GLY A 102 6.73 89.14 8.70
CA GLY A 102 7.33 88.62 7.48
C GLY A 102 8.83 88.25 7.64
N ASP A 103 9.52 88.94 8.51
CA ASP A 103 10.94 88.68 8.83
C ASP A 103 11.16 88.06 10.21
N HIS A 104 10.25 88.23 11.14
CA HIS A 104 10.15 87.53 12.43
C HIS A 104 8.70 87.51 12.97
N LEU A 105 8.45 86.66 13.97
CA LEU A 105 7.16 86.56 14.63
C LEU A 105 7.19 87.38 15.94
N GLU A 106 6.09 88.13 16.20
CA GLU A 106 5.79 88.72 17.49
C GLU A 106 4.42 88.14 18.00
N ALA A 107 4.21 88.30 19.28
CA ALA A 107 2.96 87.79 19.88
C ALA A 107 2.52 88.76 21.01
N LYS A 108 1.22 89.00 21.10
CA LYS A 108 0.60 89.60 22.30
C LYS A 108 0.09 88.47 23.19
N GLY A 109 0.44 88.45 24.45
CA GLY A 109 0.14 87.31 25.34
C GLY A 109 -0.20 87.83 26.76
N GLU A 110 -0.89 87.00 27.49
CA GLU A 110 -1.14 87.16 28.89
C GLU A 110 -0.33 86.17 29.75
N VAL A 111 0.09 86.68 30.95
CA VAL A 111 0.78 85.78 31.92
C VAL A 111 -0.19 84.82 32.51
N LEU A 112 0.15 83.51 32.40
CA LEU A 112 -0.50 82.40 33.09
C LEU A 112 0.13 82.24 34.47
N SER A 113 -0.51 82.83 35.51
CA SER A 113 -0.08 82.61 36.88
C SER A 113 -0.50 81.31 37.45
N ASP A 114 0.26 80.75 38.35
CA ASP A 114 -0.10 79.48 39.02
C ASP A 114 -1.41 79.69 39.82
N GLU A 115 -2.36 78.79 39.64
CA GLU A 115 -3.62 78.78 40.35
C GLU A 115 -3.50 78.13 41.71
N PRO A 116 -4.16 78.72 42.78
CA PRO A 116 -4.13 78.11 44.09
C PRO A 116 -4.76 76.69 44.10
N ALA A 117 -4.09 75.80 44.80
CA ALA A 117 -4.53 74.42 44.96
C ALA A 117 -4.58 74.07 46.48
N ASP A 118 -5.31 73.01 46.83
CA ASP A 118 -5.37 72.54 48.21
C ASP A 118 -3.96 72.19 48.72
N PRO A 119 -3.50 72.85 49.79
CA PRO A 119 -2.12 72.63 50.30
C PRO A 119 -1.86 71.19 50.75
N THR A 120 -2.91 70.49 51.26
CA THR A 120 -2.77 69.09 51.72
C THR A 120 -2.59 68.10 50.55
N LEU A 121 -3.34 68.30 49.47
CA LEU A 121 -3.22 67.54 48.23
C LEU A 121 -1.87 67.77 47.55
N VAL A 122 -1.45 69.06 47.48
CA VAL A 122 -0.14 69.35 46.87
C VAL A 122 1.02 68.74 47.64
N LYS A 123 1.01 68.76 48.99
CA LYS A 123 2.03 68.06 49.78
C LYS A 123 2.10 66.60 49.53
N ALA A 124 0.92 65.95 49.47
CA ALA A 124 0.82 64.49 49.13
C ALA A 124 1.39 64.21 47.76
N LEU A 125 1.01 64.95 46.74
CA LEU A 125 1.47 64.78 45.35
C LEU A 125 3.01 65.09 45.24
N VAL A 126 3.53 66.09 45.91
CA VAL A 126 5.00 66.38 45.94
C VAL A 126 5.76 65.15 46.47
N ARG A 127 5.28 64.58 47.56
CA ARG A 127 5.94 63.38 48.13
C ARG A 127 5.88 62.21 47.14
N GLU A 128 4.73 61.88 46.56
CA GLU A 128 4.56 60.80 45.64
C GLU A 128 5.36 60.98 44.35
N VAL A 129 5.36 62.21 43.80
CA VAL A 129 6.20 62.54 42.63
C VAL A 129 7.69 62.34 42.95
N LYS A 130 8.17 62.76 44.11
CA LYS A 130 9.56 62.55 44.54
C LYS A 130 9.90 61.10 44.71
N ASP A 131 9.01 60.30 45.35
CA ASP A 131 9.17 58.84 45.52
C ASP A 131 9.25 58.11 44.19
N LYS A 132 8.35 58.40 43.24
CA LYS A 132 8.39 57.84 41.90
C LYS A 132 9.61 58.29 41.09
N PHE A 133 9.97 59.49 41.16
CA PHE A 133 11.20 60.04 40.51
C PHE A 133 12.44 59.31 41.06
N GLN A 134 12.52 59.16 42.40
CA GLN A 134 13.62 58.40 43.01
C GLN A 134 13.64 56.92 42.61
N ALA A 135 12.48 56.29 42.44
CA ALA A 135 12.38 54.95 41.95
C ALA A 135 12.94 54.81 40.51
N LEU A 136 12.62 55.76 39.62
CA LEU A 136 13.16 55.79 38.25
C LEU A 136 14.65 55.95 38.21
N LEU A 137 15.23 56.82 39.12
CA LEU A 137 16.65 56.96 39.21
C LEU A 137 17.38 55.70 39.64
N LYS A 138 16.78 54.88 40.52
CA LYS A 138 17.31 53.56 40.93
C LYS A 138 17.28 52.52 39.82
N GLU A 139 16.32 52.58 38.97
CA GLU A 139 16.16 51.65 37.82
C GLU A 139 17.04 52.04 36.62
N GLY A 140 17.92 53.03 36.71
CA GLY A 140 18.98 53.26 35.78
C GLY A 140 18.79 54.31 34.70
N LYS A 141 17.89 55.27 34.88
CA LYS A 141 17.85 56.45 34.03
C LYS A 141 18.92 57.46 34.48
N TYR A 142 19.92 57.65 33.64
CA TYR A 142 21.10 58.45 33.91
C TYR A 142 20.78 59.96 33.79
N LEU A 143 20.32 60.53 34.88
CA LEU A 143 20.51 61.98 35.12
C LEU A 143 21.82 62.14 35.88
N ALA A 144 22.52 63.26 35.58
CA ALA A 144 23.71 63.59 36.35
C ALA A 144 23.35 63.62 37.84
N PRO A 145 24.15 63.04 38.74
CA PRO A 145 23.78 62.95 40.16
C PRO A 145 23.49 64.27 40.79
N GLU A 146 24.16 65.31 40.33
CA GLU A 146 23.97 66.69 40.79
C GLU A 146 22.55 67.22 40.45
N VAL A 147 22.07 66.94 39.24
CA VAL A 147 20.71 67.34 38.77
C VAL A 147 19.63 66.59 39.54
N ALA A 148 19.84 65.31 39.72
CA ALA A 148 18.90 64.44 40.45
C ALA A 148 18.74 64.88 41.91
N GLN A 149 19.86 65.20 42.58
CA GLN A 149 19.86 65.69 43.92
C GLN A 149 19.24 67.10 44.05
N PHE A 150 19.51 68.00 43.07
CA PHE A 150 18.89 69.27 42.99
C PHE A 150 17.35 69.17 42.88
N VAL A 151 16.80 68.37 41.97
CA VAL A 151 15.37 68.17 41.79
C VAL A 151 14.70 67.62 43.05
N LEU A 152 15.33 66.68 43.74
CA LEU A 152 14.78 66.09 44.98
C LEU A 152 14.74 67.11 46.14
N ASN A 153 15.69 68.13 46.17
CA ASN A 153 15.72 69.16 47.19
C ASN A 153 14.86 70.36 46.92
N LEU A 154 14.16 70.42 45.75
CA LEU A 154 13.23 71.51 45.46
C LEU A 154 12.04 71.49 46.45
N GLU A 155 11.77 72.60 47.05
CA GLU A 155 10.66 72.76 47.97
C GLU A 155 9.40 73.32 47.29
N ASP A 156 9.61 74.12 46.22
CA ASP A 156 8.50 74.65 45.45
C ASP A 156 7.81 73.62 44.54
N PRO A 157 6.55 73.34 44.79
CA PRO A 157 5.80 72.29 44.02
C PRO A 157 5.71 72.63 42.52
N SER A 158 5.64 73.90 42.15
CA SER A 158 5.57 74.28 40.75
C SER A 158 6.92 74.04 40.05
N GLN A 159 7.99 74.45 40.68
CA GLN A 159 9.35 74.23 40.16
C GLN A 159 9.70 72.76 40.10
N LEU A 160 9.26 71.92 41.08
CA LEU A 160 9.48 70.47 41.07
C LEU A 160 8.86 69.84 39.85
N ALA A 161 7.61 70.10 39.53
CA ALA A 161 6.91 69.55 38.35
C ALA A 161 7.65 70.01 37.07
N ASP A 162 8.03 71.27 36.95
CA ASP A 162 8.69 71.81 35.78
C ASP A 162 10.08 71.22 35.53
N TYR A 163 10.90 71.08 36.58
CA TYR A 163 12.24 70.50 36.47
C TYR A 163 12.21 69.02 36.14
N ILE A 164 11.30 68.24 36.71
CA ILE A 164 11.12 66.83 36.34
C ILE A 164 10.70 66.73 34.87
N ALA A 165 9.67 67.48 34.45
CA ALA A 165 9.18 67.40 33.05
C ALA A 165 10.28 67.79 32.05
N PHE A 166 11.18 68.74 32.42
CA PHE A 166 12.32 69.15 31.57
C PHE A 166 13.35 68.08 31.41
N HIS A 167 13.78 67.45 32.49
CA HIS A 167 14.93 66.54 32.53
C HIS A 167 14.56 65.07 32.14
N MET A 168 13.26 64.69 32.26
CA MET A 168 12.80 63.39 31.84
C MET A 168 12.56 63.37 30.34
N ASP A 169 12.72 62.17 29.74
CA ASP A 169 12.55 61.97 28.31
C ASP A 169 11.08 61.70 27.95
N PHE A 170 10.21 62.60 28.34
CA PHE A 170 8.79 62.59 27.98
C PHE A 170 8.60 63.08 26.55
N ARG A 171 7.50 62.68 25.92
CA ARG A 171 7.10 63.21 24.61
C ARG A 171 6.90 64.71 24.64
N LEU A 172 7.21 65.41 23.58
CA LEU A 172 7.12 66.90 23.50
C LEU A 172 5.71 67.38 23.86
N GLU A 173 4.67 66.65 23.39
CA GLU A 173 3.27 67.01 23.69
C GLU A 173 2.96 66.95 25.19
N ASP A 174 3.51 65.91 25.87
CA ASP A 174 3.28 65.76 27.32
C ASP A 174 4.04 66.86 28.13
N LYS A 175 5.26 67.19 27.73
CA LYS A 175 5.99 68.30 28.28
C LYS A 175 5.22 69.58 28.07
N GLN A 176 4.70 69.85 26.91
CA GLN A 176 3.91 71.05 26.59
C GLN A 176 2.62 71.09 27.41
N ARG A 177 1.92 70.00 27.61
CA ARG A 177 0.74 69.93 28.50
C ARG A 177 1.06 70.27 29.95
N VAL A 178 2.24 69.93 30.44
CA VAL A 178 2.69 70.33 31.76
C VAL A 178 2.90 71.88 31.80
N LEU A 179 3.49 72.53 30.78
CA LEU A 179 3.65 74.01 30.68
C LEU A 179 2.28 74.64 30.61
N GLU A 180 1.31 74.14 29.91
CA GLU A 180 -0.02 74.75 29.69
C GLU A 180 -0.96 74.65 30.90
N THR A 181 -0.56 73.85 31.93
CA THR A 181 -1.41 73.59 33.10
C THR A 181 -1.09 74.63 34.22
N PRO A 182 -1.95 75.62 34.48
CA PRO A 182 -1.69 76.56 35.50
C PRO A 182 -1.92 76.09 36.93
N ASN A 183 -2.84 75.14 37.13
CA ASN A 183 -3.11 74.51 38.43
C ASN A 183 -1.95 73.57 38.85
N VAL A 184 -1.28 73.95 39.97
CA VAL A 184 -0.07 73.19 40.42
C VAL A 184 -0.37 71.77 40.81
N ALA A 185 -1.53 71.42 41.39
CA ALA A 185 -1.91 70.10 41.77
C ALA A 185 -2.16 69.22 40.50
N GLU A 186 -2.83 69.78 39.51
CA GLU A 186 -3.07 69.09 38.23
C GLU A 186 -1.75 68.88 37.44
N ARG A 187 -0.85 69.83 37.52
CA ARG A 187 0.48 69.71 36.91
C ARG A 187 1.30 68.57 37.56
N LEU A 188 1.31 68.51 38.88
CA LEU A 188 1.96 67.41 39.62
C LEU A 188 1.32 66.07 39.34
N LYS A 189 -0.02 65.96 39.23
CA LYS A 189 -0.68 64.74 38.81
C LYS A 189 -0.27 64.26 37.38
N ARG A 190 -0.17 65.21 36.46
CA ARG A 190 0.31 64.89 35.10
C ARG A 190 1.75 64.37 35.12
N VAL A 191 2.62 64.96 35.86
CA VAL A 191 4.01 64.49 36.01
C VAL A 191 4.02 63.10 36.68
N LEU A 192 3.19 62.87 37.69
CA LEU A 192 3.08 61.58 38.37
C LEU A 192 2.68 60.46 37.41
N VAL A 193 1.65 60.70 36.60
CA VAL A 193 1.20 59.72 35.57
C VAL A 193 2.31 59.40 34.54
N LEU A 194 3.07 60.42 34.13
CA LEU A 194 4.18 60.25 33.21
C LEU A 194 5.33 59.45 33.83
N LEU A 195 5.61 59.64 35.11
CA LEU A 195 6.63 58.88 35.86
C LEU A 195 6.21 57.41 36.04
N GLU A 196 4.94 57.16 36.31
CA GLU A 196 4.38 55.79 36.43
C GLU A 196 4.47 55.03 35.11
N ALA A 197 4.06 55.66 34.00
CA ALA A 197 4.17 55.04 32.67
C ALA A 197 5.62 54.67 32.29
N GLU A 198 6.56 55.50 32.70
CA GLU A 198 7.98 55.22 32.43
C GLU A 198 8.54 54.09 33.30
N LEU A 199 8.09 53.94 34.55
CA LEU A 199 8.42 52.82 35.41
C LEU A 199 7.91 51.51 34.84
N ASP A 200 6.64 51.49 34.45
CA ASP A 200 6.01 50.29 33.84
C ASP A 200 6.74 49.84 32.56
N LEU A 201 7.18 50.79 31.76
CA LEU A 201 7.96 50.48 30.55
C LEU A 201 9.31 49.84 30.90
N ILE A 202 10.01 50.32 31.89
CA ILE A 202 11.30 49.79 32.34
C ILE A 202 11.13 48.40 32.95
N GLU A 203 10.12 48.18 33.75
CA GLU A 203 9.80 46.86 34.33
C GLU A 203 9.45 45.82 33.22
N THR A 204 8.71 46.24 32.21
CA THR A 204 8.34 45.40 31.09
C THR A 204 9.59 45.02 30.25
N GLN A 205 10.47 45.96 29.96
CA GLN A 205 11.72 45.73 29.27
C GLN A 205 12.62 44.73 30.03
N ARG A 206 12.73 44.88 31.35
CA ARG A 206 13.50 43.97 32.21
C ARG A 206 12.95 42.57 32.20
N ARG A 207 11.63 42.41 32.28
CA ARG A 207 10.98 41.09 32.21
C ARG A 207 11.25 40.41 30.88
N ILE A 208 11.17 41.09 29.76
CA ILE A 208 11.48 40.57 28.43
C ILE A 208 12.96 40.15 28.35
N GLN A 209 13.87 40.97 28.81
CA GLN A 209 15.31 40.65 28.83
C GLN A 209 15.61 39.41 29.69
N GLN A 210 14.95 39.27 30.83
CA GLN A 210 15.11 38.10 31.70
C GLN A 210 14.59 36.81 31.04
N GLN A 211 13.43 36.87 30.41
CA GLN A 211 12.88 35.76 29.66
C GLN A 211 13.77 35.31 28.50
N VAL A 212 14.28 36.22 27.72
CA VAL A 212 15.23 35.94 26.62
C VAL A 212 16.52 35.31 27.14
N LYS A 213 17.04 35.80 28.27
CA LYS A 213 18.25 35.24 28.89
C LYS A 213 18.01 33.80 29.40
N GLU A 214 16.90 33.56 30.07
CA GLU A 214 16.52 32.22 30.54
C GLU A 214 16.35 31.24 29.39
N GLU A 215 15.81 31.67 28.24
CA GLU A 215 15.64 30.84 27.04
C GLU A 215 16.98 30.53 26.35
N ILE A 216 17.88 31.52 26.29
CA ILE A 216 19.25 31.33 25.78
C ILE A 216 20.05 30.37 26.68
N ASP A 217 19.99 30.55 27.99
CA ASP A 217 20.67 29.68 28.96
C ASP A 217 20.16 28.24 28.92
N ARG A 218 18.82 28.06 28.71
CA ARG A 218 18.19 26.76 28.53
C ARG A 218 18.69 26.08 27.25
N ASN A 219 18.68 26.77 26.12
CA ASN A 219 19.16 26.27 24.83
C ASN A 219 20.66 25.94 24.85
N GLN A 220 21.49 26.78 25.48
CA GLN A 220 22.91 26.45 25.65
C GLN A 220 23.16 25.26 26.55
N ARG A 221 22.35 25.08 27.60
CA ARG A 221 22.44 23.94 28.49
C ARG A 221 21.99 22.66 27.83
N GLU A 222 20.91 22.71 27.01
CA GLU A 222 20.49 21.55 26.18
C GLU A 222 21.55 21.19 25.13
N TYR A 223 22.13 22.15 24.45
CA TYR A 223 23.22 21.93 23.51
C TYR A 223 24.43 21.29 24.18
N PHE A 224 24.87 21.84 25.33
CA PHE A 224 25.97 21.29 26.07
C PHE A 224 25.72 19.88 26.61
N LEU A 225 24.51 19.60 27.09
CA LEU A 225 24.10 18.27 27.51
C LEU A 225 24.04 17.29 26.32
N ARG A 226 23.61 17.74 25.14
CA ARG A 226 23.64 16.94 23.90
C ARG A 226 25.07 16.62 23.47
N GLU A 227 25.97 17.57 23.52
CA GLU A 227 27.39 17.35 23.19
C GLU A 227 28.08 16.47 24.24
N GLN A 228 27.77 16.62 25.53
CA GLN A 228 28.24 15.69 26.55
C GLN A 228 27.68 14.28 26.35
N MET A 229 26.39 14.14 26.02
CA MET A 229 25.80 12.84 25.69
C MET A 229 26.48 12.23 24.47
N LYS A 230 26.73 12.98 23.41
CA LYS A 230 27.49 12.51 22.24
C LYS A 230 28.93 12.08 22.61
N ALA A 231 29.60 12.84 23.44
CA ALA A 231 30.95 12.49 23.91
C ALA A 231 30.95 11.21 24.75
N ILE A 232 29.99 11.06 25.67
CA ILE A 232 29.78 9.84 26.47
C ILE A 232 29.40 8.66 25.58
N GLN A 233 28.55 8.88 24.59
CA GLN A 233 28.17 7.86 23.59
C GLN A 233 29.39 7.40 22.76
N ARG A 234 30.25 8.34 22.33
CA ARG A 234 31.51 8.01 21.63
C ARG A 234 32.47 7.22 22.52
N GLU A 235 32.52 7.54 23.81
CA GLU A 235 33.36 6.79 24.78
C GLU A 235 32.80 5.40 25.10
N LEU A 236 31.49 5.24 25.18
CA LEU A 236 30.81 3.97 25.45
C LEU A 236 30.73 3.05 24.22
N HIS A 237 30.58 3.59 23.00
CA HIS A 237 30.33 2.83 21.77
C HIS A 237 31.53 2.75 20.81
N GLY A 238 32.63 3.50 21.08
CA GLY A 238 33.66 3.74 20.09
C GLY A 238 33.19 4.69 18.97
N GLU A 239 34.07 5.17 18.13
CA GLU A 239 33.70 6.08 17.03
C GLU A 239 32.74 5.39 16.01
N GLU A 240 32.94 4.11 15.72
CA GLU A 240 32.13 3.34 14.78
C GLU A 240 30.66 3.13 15.24
N GLY A 241 30.43 2.88 16.54
CA GLY A 241 29.07 2.63 17.05
C GLY A 241 28.20 3.89 17.14
N ALA A 242 28.81 5.05 17.39
CA ALA A 242 28.10 6.32 17.40
C ALA A 242 27.72 6.78 15.98
N GLU A 243 28.59 6.54 15.00
CA GLU A 243 28.31 6.80 13.58
C GLU A 243 27.17 5.94 13.06
N GLU A 244 27.11 4.66 13.44
CA GLU A 244 26.04 3.75 13.03
C GLU A 244 24.67 4.20 13.52
N VAL A 245 24.55 4.62 14.79
CA VAL A 245 23.29 5.16 15.35
C VAL A 245 22.83 6.39 14.61
N GLU A 246 23.75 7.29 14.28
CA GLU A 246 23.43 8.53 13.56
C GLU A 246 23.06 8.27 12.10
N GLU A 247 23.69 7.26 11.47
CA GLU A 247 23.31 6.80 10.13
C GLU A 247 21.87 6.24 10.11
N PHE A 248 21.51 5.38 11.06
CA PHE A 248 20.13 4.89 11.18
C PHE A 248 19.15 6.02 11.43
N ARG A 249 19.48 7.00 12.29
CA ARG A 249 18.63 8.16 12.57
C ARG A 249 18.33 8.96 11.30
N ARG A 250 19.37 9.26 10.52
CA ARG A 250 19.23 9.96 9.23
C ARG A 250 18.35 9.18 8.26
N LYS A 251 18.59 7.88 8.10
CA LYS A 251 17.78 7.02 7.21
C LYS A 251 16.31 7.00 7.64
N VAL A 252 16.03 6.93 8.93
CA VAL A 252 14.67 6.93 9.48
C VAL A 252 13.97 8.28 9.23
N GLU A 253 14.70 9.40 9.35
CA GLU A 253 14.17 10.74 9.04
C GLU A 253 13.79 10.88 7.55
N GLU A 254 14.62 10.35 6.63
CA GLU A 254 14.41 10.38 5.19
C GLU A 254 13.19 9.54 4.74
N LEU A 255 12.85 8.48 5.48
CA LEU A 255 11.80 7.51 5.09
C LEU A 255 10.36 8.00 5.25
N ASN A 256 10.11 9.12 5.93
CA ASN A 256 8.74 9.64 6.16
C ASN A 256 7.78 8.58 6.72
N LEU A 257 8.19 7.89 7.78
CA LEU A 257 7.44 6.78 8.38
C LEU A 257 6.08 7.23 8.94
N PRO A 258 5.05 6.35 8.94
CA PRO A 258 3.80 6.60 9.64
C PRO A 258 4.04 6.92 11.12
N PRO A 259 3.22 7.80 11.76
CA PRO A 259 3.49 8.28 13.13
C PRO A 259 3.68 7.18 14.16
N VAL A 260 2.85 6.14 14.11
CA VAL A 260 2.93 4.97 15.03
C VAL A 260 4.24 4.21 14.85
N VAL A 261 4.63 3.98 13.60
CA VAL A 261 5.88 3.29 13.25
C VAL A 261 7.08 4.13 13.68
N ARG A 262 7.05 5.43 13.40
CA ARG A 262 8.11 6.38 13.77
C ARG A 262 8.36 6.39 15.28
N GLN A 263 7.30 6.45 16.07
CA GLN A 263 7.41 6.45 17.54
C GLN A 263 8.10 5.17 18.06
N GLU A 264 7.73 4.00 17.53
CA GLU A 264 8.35 2.73 17.94
C GLU A 264 9.82 2.66 17.52
N VAL A 265 10.12 3.07 16.29
CA VAL A 265 11.49 3.07 15.76
C VAL A 265 12.39 4.05 16.53
N GLU A 266 11.90 5.24 16.86
CA GLU A 266 12.63 6.21 17.68
C GLU A 266 12.90 5.66 19.11
N ARG A 267 11.95 4.91 19.68
CA ARG A 267 12.14 4.24 20.95
C ARG A 267 13.26 3.21 20.89
N GLU A 268 13.27 2.37 19.87
CA GLU A 268 14.31 1.35 19.67
C GLU A 268 15.67 1.97 19.32
N LEU A 269 15.71 3.06 18.52
CA LEU A 269 16.93 3.83 18.26
C LEU A 269 17.53 4.41 19.54
N ASN A 270 16.68 4.99 20.41
CA ASN A 270 17.15 5.53 21.69
C ASN A 270 17.63 4.43 22.65
N ARG A 271 17.06 3.23 22.54
CA ARG A 271 17.52 2.06 23.28
C ARG A 271 18.86 1.56 22.74
N PHE A 272 19.00 1.45 21.41
CA PHE A 272 20.23 1.09 20.72
C PHE A 272 21.39 2.02 21.06
N ALA A 273 21.12 3.33 21.08
CA ALA A 273 22.09 4.36 21.45
C ALA A 273 22.61 4.29 22.90
N ARG A 274 22.00 3.49 23.78
CA ARG A 274 22.41 3.31 25.19
C ARG A 274 23.06 1.96 25.46
N MET A 275 23.14 1.07 24.48
CA MET A 275 23.65 -0.28 24.63
C MET A 275 25.10 -0.39 24.16
N HIS A 276 25.83 -1.34 24.73
CA HIS A 276 27.16 -1.67 24.22
C HIS A 276 27.05 -2.33 22.85
N PRO A 277 27.84 -1.91 21.83
CA PRO A 277 27.75 -2.39 20.46
C PRO A 277 27.85 -3.92 20.31
N ASP A 278 28.67 -4.57 21.12
CA ASP A 278 28.92 -6.01 21.08
C ASP A 278 27.88 -6.82 21.87
N SER A 279 26.87 -6.20 22.45
CA SER A 279 25.85 -6.95 23.18
C SER A 279 24.93 -7.71 22.20
N ALA A 280 24.49 -8.89 22.60
CA ALA A 280 23.55 -9.70 21.83
C ALA A 280 22.25 -8.92 21.53
N GLU A 281 21.81 -8.10 22.48
CA GLU A 281 20.63 -7.27 22.37
C GLU A 281 20.81 -6.12 21.36
N ALA A 282 21.99 -5.49 21.31
CA ALA A 282 22.32 -4.49 20.29
C ALA A 282 22.29 -5.09 18.87
N SER A 283 22.78 -6.32 18.69
CA SER A 283 22.72 -7.03 17.42
C SER A 283 21.27 -7.29 16.96
N VAL A 284 20.37 -7.61 17.89
CA VAL A 284 18.94 -7.80 17.60
C VAL A 284 18.29 -6.49 17.14
N ILE A 285 18.56 -5.38 17.86
CA ILE A 285 18.01 -4.06 17.50
C ILE A 285 18.60 -3.57 16.17
N ARG A 286 19.90 -3.76 15.94
CA ARG A 286 20.57 -3.44 14.68
C ARG A 286 19.87 -4.14 13.50
N THR A 287 19.65 -5.45 13.64
CA THR A 287 18.96 -6.23 12.61
C THR A 287 17.53 -5.74 12.39
N TYR A 288 16.83 -5.38 13.45
CA TYR A 288 15.48 -4.80 13.36
C TYR A 288 15.48 -3.46 12.62
N LEU A 289 16.38 -2.55 12.98
CA LEU A 289 16.53 -1.25 12.30
C LEU A 289 16.89 -1.42 10.83
N ASP A 290 17.77 -2.38 10.50
CA ASP A 290 18.11 -2.72 9.12
C ASP A 290 16.87 -3.19 8.34
N TRP A 291 15.98 -3.98 8.95
CA TRP A 291 14.72 -4.34 8.32
C TRP A 291 13.84 -3.11 8.06
N ILE A 292 13.65 -2.25 9.07
CA ILE A 292 12.81 -1.05 8.95
C ILE A 292 13.31 -0.10 7.86
N VAL A 293 14.61 0.18 7.81
CA VAL A 293 15.16 1.15 6.85
C VAL A 293 15.19 0.64 5.42
N ASN A 294 15.19 -0.68 5.23
CA ASN A 294 15.19 -1.30 3.90
C ASN A 294 13.79 -1.70 3.39
N LEU A 295 12.73 -1.46 4.18
CA LEU A 295 11.35 -1.67 3.71
C LEU A 295 10.85 -0.49 2.86
N PRO A 296 10.09 -0.76 1.80
CA PRO A 296 9.59 0.26 0.90
C PRO A 296 8.33 0.94 1.45
N TRP A 297 8.46 1.78 2.47
CA TRP A 297 7.32 2.45 3.11
C TRP A 297 6.55 3.38 2.16
N ASN A 298 7.26 4.09 1.27
CA ASN A 298 6.69 5.08 0.37
C ASN A 298 7.10 4.90 -1.10
N THR A 299 8.02 3.98 -1.38
CA THR A 299 8.53 3.75 -2.74
C THR A 299 7.52 2.96 -3.57
N ARG A 300 7.06 3.51 -4.67
CA ARG A 300 6.07 2.90 -5.58
C ARG A 300 6.60 2.82 -7.00
N THR A 301 6.10 1.85 -7.77
CA THR A 301 6.19 1.86 -9.24
C THR A 301 4.93 2.50 -9.82
N GLU A 302 5.06 3.23 -10.92
CA GLU A 302 3.91 3.76 -11.64
C GLU A 302 3.22 2.63 -12.41
N ASP A 303 1.90 2.52 -12.24
CA ASP A 303 1.09 1.50 -12.92
C ASP A 303 0.91 1.87 -14.38
N ASN A 304 1.30 0.96 -15.27
CA ASN A 304 0.95 1.04 -16.67
C ASN A 304 -0.38 0.31 -16.91
N LEU A 305 -1.44 1.06 -17.18
CA LEU A 305 -2.78 0.53 -17.41
C LEU A 305 -3.15 0.55 -18.91
N ASP A 306 -2.16 0.40 -19.80
CA ASP A 306 -2.40 0.24 -21.23
C ASP A 306 -2.81 -1.20 -21.56
N LEU A 307 -4.12 -1.38 -21.87
CA LEU A 307 -4.68 -2.69 -22.20
C LEU A 307 -4.13 -3.27 -23.52
N THR A 308 -3.73 -2.42 -24.46
CA THR A 308 -3.13 -2.88 -25.73
C THR A 308 -1.79 -3.53 -25.46
N ARG A 309 -0.94 -2.86 -24.69
CA ARG A 309 0.34 -3.38 -24.27
C ARG A 309 0.19 -4.65 -23.42
N ALA A 310 -0.78 -4.67 -22.49
CA ALA A 310 -1.05 -5.85 -21.68
C ALA A 310 -1.42 -7.05 -22.55
N LYS A 311 -2.28 -6.85 -23.56
CA LYS A 311 -2.64 -7.88 -24.52
C LYS A 311 -1.42 -8.38 -25.30
N GLU A 312 -0.58 -7.48 -25.81
CA GLU A 312 0.64 -7.83 -26.54
C GLU A 312 1.59 -8.68 -25.70
N ILE A 313 1.80 -8.33 -24.42
CA ILE A 313 2.65 -9.11 -23.51
C ILE A 313 2.07 -10.50 -23.27
N LEU A 314 0.75 -10.59 -22.99
CA LEU A 314 0.10 -11.87 -22.79
C LEU A 314 0.16 -12.76 -24.03
N GLU A 315 -0.01 -12.20 -25.23
CA GLU A 315 0.10 -12.94 -26.50
C GLU A 315 1.55 -13.35 -26.82
N ARG A 316 2.52 -12.49 -26.51
CA ARG A 316 3.95 -12.77 -26.69
C ARG A 316 4.42 -13.94 -25.82
N ASP A 317 3.95 -13.99 -24.56
CA ASP A 317 4.48 -14.90 -23.55
C ASP A 317 3.72 -16.22 -23.47
N HIS A 318 2.46 -16.25 -23.93
CA HIS A 318 1.56 -17.39 -23.76
C HIS A 318 0.83 -17.75 -25.07
N TYR A 319 0.89 -19.01 -25.44
CA TYR A 319 0.12 -19.56 -26.54
C TYR A 319 -1.21 -20.11 -26.03
N GLY A 320 -2.33 -19.83 -26.72
CA GLY A 320 -3.67 -20.24 -26.30
C GLY A 320 -4.11 -19.50 -25.04
N LEU A 321 -4.87 -20.18 -24.17
CA LEU A 321 -5.40 -19.67 -22.93
C LEU A 321 -6.30 -18.43 -23.09
N GLU A 322 -7.07 -18.36 -24.19
CA GLU A 322 -7.86 -17.17 -24.58
C GLU A 322 -8.79 -16.73 -23.44
N LYS A 323 -9.55 -17.66 -22.84
CA LYS A 323 -10.46 -17.36 -21.71
C LYS A 323 -9.72 -16.75 -20.51
N VAL A 324 -8.52 -17.25 -20.22
CA VAL A 324 -7.68 -16.74 -19.12
C VAL A 324 -7.17 -15.33 -19.43
N LYS A 325 -6.67 -15.12 -20.66
CA LYS A 325 -6.19 -13.81 -21.12
C LYS A 325 -7.31 -12.77 -21.10
N ASP A 326 -8.49 -13.12 -21.63
CA ASP A 326 -9.65 -12.21 -21.65
C ASP A 326 -10.05 -11.82 -20.22
N ARG A 327 -10.08 -12.78 -19.29
CA ARG A 327 -10.43 -12.51 -17.89
C ARG A 327 -9.40 -11.62 -17.19
N VAL A 328 -8.10 -11.81 -17.48
CA VAL A 328 -7.03 -10.92 -16.99
C VAL A 328 -7.20 -9.51 -17.56
N LEU A 329 -7.49 -9.37 -18.86
CA LEU A 329 -7.72 -8.08 -19.50
C LEU A 329 -8.96 -7.37 -18.95
N GLU A 330 -10.05 -8.09 -18.66
CA GLU A 330 -11.23 -7.54 -17.99
C GLU A 330 -10.90 -6.99 -16.61
N PHE A 331 -10.12 -7.74 -15.82
CA PHE A 331 -9.65 -7.30 -14.50
C PHE A 331 -8.83 -6.01 -14.61
N LEU A 332 -7.88 -5.94 -15.54
CA LEU A 332 -7.06 -4.75 -15.78
C LEU A 332 -7.89 -3.57 -16.29
N ALA A 333 -8.93 -3.82 -17.11
CA ALA A 333 -9.85 -2.79 -17.59
C ALA A 333 -10.65 -2.16 -16.46
N VAL A 334 -11.18 -2.97 -15.54
CA VAL A 334 -11.89 -2.47 -14.34
C VAL A 334 -10.94 -1.62 -13.48
N ARG A 335 -9.70 -2.07 -13.28
CA ARG A 335 -8.69 -1.32 -12.54
C ARG A 335 -8.36 0.02 -13.20
N LYS A 336 -8.23 0.04 -14.53
CA LYS A 336 -8.04 1.28 -15.31
C LYS A 336 -9.19 2.27 -15.11
N LEU A 337 -10.43 1.80 -15.23
CA LEU A 337 -11.62 2.63 -15.02
C LEU A 337 -11.66 3.22 -13.61
N LYS A 338 -11.35 2.42 -12.58
CA LYS A 338 -11.28 2.90 -11.20
C LYS A 338 -10.16 3.95 -11.04
N ALA A 339 -8.98 3.72 -11.61
CA ALA A 339 -7.87 4.67 -11.55
C ALA A 339 -8.21 6.02 -12.23
N GLU A 340 -8.89 5.99 -13.38
CA GLU A 340 -9.37 7.20 -14.07
C GLU A 340 -10.41 7.96 -13.26
N ARG A 341 -11.35 7.26 -12.61
CA ARG A 341 -12.34 7.87 -11.72
C ARG A 341 -11.73 8.48 -10.47
N ALA A 342 -10.75 7.79 -9.87
CA ALA A 342 -10.01 8.32 -8.73
C ALA A 342 -9.26 9.62 -9.09
N LYS A 343 -8.61 9.67 -10.26
CA LYS A 343 -7.96 10.90 -10.78
C LYS A 343 -8.94 12.06 -10.98
N ARG A 344 -10.21 11.77 -11.27
CA ARG A 344 -11.28 12.78 -11.38
C ARG A 344 -11.93 13.14 -10.04
N GLY A 345 -11.52 12.49 -8.94
CA GLY A 345 -12.10 12.68 -7.61
C GLY A 345 -13.50 12.08 -7.44
N GLU A 346 -13.93 11.19 -8.34
CA GLU A 346 -15.24 10.52 -8.29
C GLU A 346 -15.28 9.38 -7.25
N ILE A 347 -14.13 8.76 -7.00
CA ILE A 347 -13.96 7.70 -5.98
C ILE A 347 -12.65 7.93 -5.21
N PRO A 348 -12.55 7.47 -3.95
CA PRO A 348 -11.30 7.51 -3.19
C PRO A 348 -10.19 6.69 -3.88
N GLU A 349 -8.93 7.13 -3.80
CA GLU A 349 -7.77 6.39 -4.34
C GLU A 349 -7.67 4.97 -3.78
N GLU A 350 -8.10 4.79 -2.53
CA GLU A 350 -8.12 3.50 -1.86
C GLU A 350 -9.01 2.46 -2.54
N GLU A 351 -10.02 2.88 -3.28
CA GLU A 351 -10.92 1.97 -3.99
C GLU A 351 -10.35 1.43 -5.30
N VAL A 352 -9.31 2.05 -5.84
CA VAL A 352 -8.64 1.58 -7.06
C VAL A 352 -8.06 0.17 -6.87
N ASN A 353 -7.50 -0.07 -5.69
CA ASN A 353 -6.84 -1.35 -5.37
C ASN A 353 -7.80 -2.39 -4.79
N LYS A 354 -9.03 -2.01 -4.42
CA LYS A 354 -10.05 -2.96 -3.93
C LYS A 354 -10.64 -3.73 -5.11
N GLY A 355 -10.39 -5.04 -5.13
CA GLY A 355 -10.93 -5.96 -6.13
C GLY A 355 -10.85 -7.40 -5.64
N PRO A 356 -11.46 -8.34 -6.35
CA PRO A 356 -11.31 -9.75 -6.02
C PRO A 356 -9.86 -10.19 -6.19
N ILE A 357 -9.44 -11.16 -5.39
CA ILE A 357 -8.13 -11.78 -5.49
C ILE A 357 -8.20 -12.81 -6.60
N LEU A 358 -7.32 -12.70 -7.60
CA LEU A 358 -7.27 -13.67 -8.69
C LEU A 358 -6.69 -14.99 -8.19
N LEU A 359 -7.43 -16.07 -8.39
CA LEU A 359 -6.99 -17.43 -8.09
C LEU A 359 -6.86 -18.24 -9.38
N PHE A 360 -5.65 -18.62 -9.75
CA PHE A 360 -5.40 -19.47 -10.91
C PHE A 360 -5.47 -20.95 -10.51
N VAL A 361 -6.50 -21.64 -10.97
CA VAL A 361 -6.77 -23.03 -10.65
C VAL A 361 -6.48 -23.92 -11.86
N GLY A 362 -5.81 -25.03 -11.65
CA GLY A 362 -5.59 -26.01 -12.72
C GLY A 362 -4.38 -26.90 -12.48
N PRO A 363 -4.13 -27.85 -13.38
CA PRO A 363 -3.04 -28.82 -13.23
C PRO A 363 -1.66 -28.15 -13.26
N PRO A 364 -0.62 -28.83 -12.78
CA PRO A 364 0.75 -28.29 -12.80
C PRO A 364 1.27 -28.15 -14.24
N GLY A 365 2.06 -27.11 -14.48
CA GLY A 365 2.73 -26.89 -15.77
C GLY A 365 1.89 -26.23 -16.87
N VAL A 366 0.69 -25.72 -16.56
CA VAL A 366 -0.20 -25.02 -17.53
C VAL A 366 0.04 -23.51 -17.63
N GLY A 367 1.07 -22.97 -16.96
CA GLY A 367 1.44 -21.56 -17.12
C GLY A 367 0.89 -20.61 -16.06
N LYS A 368 0.27 -21.09 -14.96
CA LYS A 368 -0.27 -20.22 -13.89
C LYS A 368 0.75 -19.18 -13.36
N THR A 369 1.94 -19.67 -13.00
CA THR A 369 3.02 -18.80 -12.47
C THR A 369 3.57 -17.82 -13.51
N SER A 370 3.64 -18.23 -14.79
CA SER A 370 4.15 -17.38 -15.87
C SER A 370 3.18 -16.25 -16.24
N ILE A 371 1.86 -16.52 -16.25
CA ILE A 371 0.85 -15.46 -16.47
C ILE A 371 0.90 -14.40 -15.38
N ALA A 372 1.06 -14.78 -14.09
CA ALA A 372 1.21 -13.82 -13.01
C ALA A 372 2.43 -12.90 -13.21
N LYS A 373 3.54 -13.45 -13.72
CA LYS A 373 4.71 -12.66 -14.07
C LYS A 373 4.44 -11.69 -15.24
N SER A 374 3.73 -12.15 -16.27
CA SER A 374 3.36 -11.31 -17.41
C SER A 374 2.39 -10.19 -17.02
N ILE A 375 1.49 -10.43 -16.05
CA ILE A 375 0.63 -9.40 -15.47
C ILE A 375 1.48 -8.32 -14.76
N ALA A 376 2.46 -8.74 -13.97
CA ALA A 376 3.36 -7.80 -13.31
C ALA A 376 4.17 -6.95 -14.32
N GLU A 377 4.66 -7.57 -15.40
CA GLU A 377 5.36 -6.88 -16.49
C GLU A 377 4.43 -5.89 -17.21
N ALA A 378 3.18 -6.29 -17.49
CA ALA A 378 2.18 -5.44 -18.13
C ALA A 378 1.87 -4.20 -17.29
N LEU A 379 1.76 -4.36 -15.98
CA LEU A 379 1.52 -3.26 -15.03
C LEU A 379 2.77 -2.41 -14.75
N GLY A 380 3.97 -2.87 -15.13
CA GLY A 380 5.24 -2.23 -14.75
C GLY A 380 5.60 -2.40 -13.27
N ARG A 381 4.98 -3.37 -12.58
CA ARG A 381 5.21 -3.66 -11.16
C ARG A 381 6.30 -4.71 -10.95
N LYS A 382 6.95 -4.65 -9.79
CA LYS A 382 7.86 -5.71 -9.36
C LYS A 382 7.06 -6.99 -9.06
N TYR A 383 7.67 -8.13 -9.36
CA TYR A 383 7.08 -9.44 -9.16
C TYR A 383 7.81 -10.21 -8.06
N VAL A 384 7.06 -10.75 -7.12
CA VAL A 384 7.58 -11.60 -6.04
C VAL A 384 6.74 -12.87 -5.97
N ARG A 385 7.42 -14.01 -5.90
CA ARG A 385 6.78 -15.32 -5.73
C ARG A 385 7.02 -15.83 -4.31
N ILE A 386 5.95 -16.18 -3.62
CA ILE A 386 5.97 -16.80 -2.30
C ILE A 386 5.32 -18.18 -2.42
N SER A 387 6.10 -19.24 -2.22
CA SER A 387 5.54 -20.60 -2.18
C SER A 387 4.94 -20.87 -0.81
N LEU A 388 3.66 -21.23 -0.78
CA LEU A 388 2.93 -21.63 0.41
C LEU A 388 2.89 -23.15 0.61
N GLY A 389 3.37 -23.89 -0.37
CA GLY A 389 3.47 -25.35 -0.29
C GLY A 389 4.40 -25.79 0.85
N GLY A 390 3.83 -26.47 1.85
CA GLY A 390 4.56 -26.93 3.01
C GLY A 390 4.59 -25.99 4.21
N VAL A 391 4.01 -24.79 4.09
CA VAL A 391 3.79 -23.86 5.22
C VAL A 391 2.79 -24.51 6.19
N ARG A 392 3.18 -24.59 7.46
CA ARG A 392 2.38 -25.22 8.53
C ARG A 392 2.19 -24.31 9.73
N ASP A 393 3.00 -23.26 9.85
CA ASP A 393 3.02 -22.34 10.97
C ASP A 393 2.64 -20.93 10.51
N GLU A 394 1.84 -20.25 11.32
CA GLU A 394 1.47 -18.84 11.12
C GLU A 394 2.70 -17.93 11.06
N SER A 395 3.76 -18.29 11.80
CA SER A 395 5.01 -17.53 11.82
C SER A 395 5.74 -17.46 10.48
N ASP A 396 5.52 -18.41 9.57
CA ASP A 396 6.04 -18.30 8.20
C ASP A 396 5.46 -17.06 7.48
N ILE A 397 4.21 -16.65 7.80
CA ILE A 397 3.51 -15.53 7.16
C ILE A 397 3.71 -14.24 7.96
N ARG A 398 3.52 -14.31 9.30
CA ARG A 398 3.56 -13.18 10.22
C ARG A 398 4.91 -12.94 10.90
N GLY A 399 5.90 -13.82 10.72
CA GLY A 399 7.19 -13.73 11.37
C GLY A 399 7.19 -14.19 12.83
N HIS A 400 8.36 -14.31 13.40
CA HIS A 400 8.59 -14.68 14.81
C HIS A 400 8.80 -13.43 15.65
N ARG A 401 8.38 -13.48 16.92
CA ARG A 401 8.66 -12.38 17.86
C ARG A 401 10.18 -12.22 18.03
N ARG A 402 10.66 -10.98 18.06
CA ARG A 402 12.10 -10.59 18.17
C ARG A 402 12.85 -11.21 19.36
N THR A 403 12.12 -11.68 20.37
CA THR A 403 12.69 -12.30 21.57
C THR A 403 13.28 -13.70 21.35
N TYR A 404 12.99 -14.33 20.22
CA TYR A 404 13.52 -15.65 19.90
C TYR A 404 14.85 -15.55 19.13
N ILE A 405 15.79 -16.44 19.45
CA ILE A 405 17.07 -16.53 18.72
C ILE A 405 16.76 -16.99 17.28
N GLY A 406 17.27 -16.25 16.30
CA GLY A 406 17.01 -16.52 14.88
C GLY A 406 15.66 -16.04 14.37
N ALA A 407 14.94 -15.20 15.13
CA ALA A 407 13.69 -14.59 14.68
C ALA A 407 13.89 -13.80 13.39
N MET A 408 12.93 -13.92 12.49
CA MET A 408 12.89 -13.21 11.20
C MET A 408 11.47 -12.72 10.91
N PRO A 409 11.31 -11.65 10.12
CA PRO A 409 10.02 -11.25 9.57
C PRO A 409 9.38 -12.37 8.75
N GLY A 410 8.07 -12.36 8.64
CA GLY A 410 7.32 -13.27 7.78
C GLY A 410 7.62 -13.09 6.29
N ARG A 411 7.25 -14.08 5.50
CA ARG A 411 7.53 -14.10 4.03
C ARG A 411 6.92 -12.92 3.29
N ILE A 412 5.84 -12.33 3.79
CA ILE A 412 5.21 -11.14 3.18
C ILE A 412 6.16 -9.95 3.29
N ILE A 413 6.66 -9.67 4.47
CA ILE A 413 7.61 -8.57 4.72
C ILE A 413 8.94 -8.80 4.01
N GLN A 414 9.44 -10.04 4.02
CA GLN A 414 10.65 -10.40 3.26
C GLN A 414 10.46 -10.13 1.76
N GLY A 415 9.29 -10.50 1.22
CA GLY A 415 8.94 -10.24 -0.17
C GLY A 415 8.86 -8.76 -0.52
N LEU A 416 8.35 -7.91 0.37
CA LEU A 416 8.33 -6.45 0.19
C LEU A 416 9.74 -5.87 0.15
N ARG A 417 10.62 -6.30 1.05
CA ARG A 417 12.05 -5.92 1.03
C ARG A 417 12.72 -6.32 -0.29
N GLN A 418 12.46 -7.55 -0.76
CA GLN A 418 13.00 -8.04 -2.04
C GLN A 418 12.47 -7.23 -3.23
N ALA A 419 11.19 -6.86 -3.22
CA ALA A 419 10.58 -6.06 -4.26
C ALA A 419 11.14 -4.63 -4.30
N GLY A 420 11.45 -4.05 -3.15
CA GLY A 420 11.87 -2.67 -3.00
C GLY A 420 10.79 -1.64 -3.33
N THR A 421 9.54 -2.08 -3.46
CA THR A 421 8.37 -1.23 -3.76
C THR A 421 7.17 -1.63 -2.91
N LYS A 422 6.30 -0.67 -2.56
CA LYS A 422 5.10 -0.87 -1.75
C LYS A 422 3.98 -1.58 -2.52
N ASN A 423 3.97 -1.48 -3.84
CA ASN A 423 2.92 -1.97 -4.74
C ASN A 423 3.34 -3.11 -5.68
N PRO A 424 4.07 -4.14 -5.23
CA PRO A 424 4.44 -5.26 -6.08
C PRO A 424 3.24 -6.14 -6.42
N VAL A 425 3.44 -7.05 -7.36
CA VAL A 425 2.56 -8.20 -7.59
C VAL A 425 3.13 -9.39 -6.82
N PHE A 426 2.38 -9.89 -5.84
CA PHE A 426 2.71 -11.09 -5.09
C PHE A 426 1.98 -12.30 -5.65
N LEU A 427 2.72 -13.29 -6.06
CA LEU A 427 2.19 -14.61 -6.37
C LEU A 427 2.30 -15.52 -5.15
N LEU A 428 1.16 -15.85 -4.55
CA LEU A 428 1.04 -16.83 -3.49
C LEU A 428 0.80 -18.21 -4.13
N ASP A 429 1.88 -18.96 -4.29
CA ASP A 429 1.86 -20.20 -5.06
C ASP A 429 1.48 -21.40 -4.17
N GLU A 430 0.60 -22.26 -4.67
CA GLU A 430 0.14 -23.50 -4.02
C GLU A 430 -0.62 -23.28 -2.70
N VAL A 431 -1.64 -22.39 -2.71
CA VAL A 431 -2.50 -22.11 -1.53
C VAL A 431 -3.33 -23.33 -1.09
N ASP A 432 -3.54 -24.31 -1.98
CA ASP A 432 -4.21 -25.59 -1.72
C ASP A 432 -3.36 -26.57 -0.91
N LYS A 433 -2.07 -26.26 -0.69
CA LYS A 433 -1.15 -27.09 0.07
C LYS A 433 -0.82 -26.54 1.47
N LEU A 434 -1.60 -25.57 1.95
CA LEU A 434 -1.51 -25.09 3.31
C LEU A 434 -1.79 -26.23 4.29
N GLY A 435 -0.87 -26.46 5.23
CA GLY A 435 -1.04 -27.45 6.27
C GLY A 435 -1.83 -26.86 7.45
N ILE A 436 -2.59 -27.72 8.14
CA ILE A 436 -3.16 -27.39 9.45
C ILE A 436 -2.20 -27.91 10.51
N SER A 437 -1.80 -27.04 11.47
CA SER A 437 -0.94 -27.40 12.59
C SER A 437 -1.61 -27.06 13.92
N TYR A 438 -1.27 -27.79 14.95
CA TYR A 438 -1.67 -27.46 16.33
C TYR A 438 -1.02 -26.15 16.86
N GLN A 439 -0.02 -25.61 16.16
CA GLN A 439 0.76 -24.44 16.59
C GLN A 439 0.33 -23.14 15.94
N GLY A 440 -0.67 -23.16 15.05
CA GLY A 440 -1.19 -21.96 14.39
C GLY A 440 -1.98 -22.28 13.12
N ASP A 441 -2.77 -21.34 12.66
CA ASP A 441 -3.55 -21.44 11.44
C ASP A 441 -2.99 -20.47 10.38
N PRO A 442 -2.14 -20.94 9.46
CA PRO A 442 -1.62 -20.10 8.40
C PRO A 442 -2.72 -19.55 7.45
N ALA A 443 -3.88 -20.22 7.38
CA ALA A 443 -5.01 -19.73 6.60
C ALA A 443 -5.63 -18.48 7.23
N ALA A 444 -5.71 -18.40 8.57
CA ALA A 444 -6.17 -17.22 9.27
C ALA A 444 -5.21 -16.04 9.07
N ALA A 445 -3.89 -16.27 9.11
CA ALA A 445 -2.89 -15.25 8.83
C ALA A 445 -2.99 -14.72 7.38
N LEU A 446 -3.23 -15.61 6.42
CA LEU A 446 -3.45 -15.22 5.02
C LEU A 446 -4.75 -14.43 4.82
N LEU A 447 -5.82 -14.73 5.57
CA LEU A 447 -7.04 -13.94 5.51
C LEU A 447 -6.78 -12.47 5.85
N GLU A 448 -5.99 -12.19 6.88
CA GLU A 448 -5.64 -10.81 7.24
C GLU A 448 -4.81 -10.13 6.15
N VAL A 449 -3.87 -10.85 5.53
CA VAL A 449 -3.05 -10.34 4.43
C VAL A 449 -3.90 -10.01 3.20
N LEU A 450 -4.86 -10.88 2.89
CA LEU A 450 -5.65 -10.82 1.67
C LEU A 450 -6.91 -9.96 1.79
N ASP A 451 -7.43 -9.74 3.01
CA ASP A 451 -8.64 -8.96 3.23
C ASP A 451 -8.36 -7.45 3.08
N PRO A 452 -8.92 -6.76 2.08
CA PRO A 452 -8.74 -5.31 1.90
C PRO A 452 -9.23 -4.46 3.08
N ALA A 453 -10.08 -5.02 3.95
CA ALA A 453 -10.53 -4.32 5.15
C ALA A 453 -9.50 -4.36 6.28
N GLN A 454 -8.62 -5.34 6.31
CA GLN A 454 -7.65 -5.59 7.39
C GLN A 454 -6.19 -5.34 6.96
N ASN A 455 -5.87 -5.53 5.69
CA ASN A 455 -4.49 -5.53 5.19
C ASN A 455 -3.77 -4.17 5.25
N LYS A 456 -4.50 -3.07 5.48
CA LYS A 456 -3.90 -1.75 5.75
C LYS A 456 -3.12 -1.70 7.07
N GLU A 457 -3.53 -2.49 8.03
CA GLU A 457 -2.97 -2.54 9.38
C GLU A 457 -2.31 -3.90 9.66
N PHE A 458 -1.75 -4.52 8.64
CA PHE A 458 -1.07 -5.80 8.80
C PHE A 458 0.12 -5.68 9.75
N VAL A 459 0.13 -6.47 10.82
CA VAL A 459 1.20 -6.49 11.81
C VAL A 459 2.00 -7.78 11.70
N ASP A 460 3.25 -7.66 11.27
CA ASP A 460 4.23 -8.73 11.37
C ASP A 460 4.77 -8.80 12.81
N HIS A 461 4.87 -9.99 13.37
CA HIS A 461 5.28 -10.19 14.77
C HIS A 461 6.74 -9.79 15.04
N TYR A 462 7.59 -9.85 14.01
CA TYR A 462 8.97 -9.39 14.12
C TYR A 462 9.04 -7.87 14.09
N LEU A 463 8.32 -7.21 13.17
CA LEU A 463 8.30 -5.76 13.10
C LEU A 463 7.59 -5.13 14.29
N GLY A 464 6.47 -5.72 14.73
CA GLY A 464 5.65 -5.22 15.84
C GLY A 464 4.99 -3.89 15.55
N VAL A 465 4.97 -3.45 14.28
CA VAL A 465 4.36 -2.22 13.79
C VAL A 465 3.52 -2.52 12.55
N PRO A 466 2.45 -1.76 12.30
CA PRO A 466 1.60 -1.97 11.14
C PRO A 466 2.31 -1.59 9.84
N PHE A 467 2.13 -2.43 8.81
CA PHE A 467 2.54 -2.16 7.44
C PHE A 467 1.33 -2.22 6.52
N ASP A 468 1.16 -1.21 5.68
CA ASP A 468 0.03 -1.11 4.77
C ASP A 468 0.26 -1.95 3.50
N LEU A 469 -0.50 -3.04 3.36
CA LEU A 469 -0.48 -3.95 2.21
C LEU A 469 -1.54 -3.64 1.15
N SER A 470 -2.34 -2.58 1.31
CA SER A 470 -3.50 -2.29 0.44
C SER A 470 -3.14 -2.03 -1.03
N GLU A 471 -1.89 -1.68 -1.31
CA GLU A 471 -1.40 -1.44 -2.67
C GLU A 471 -0.79 -2.67 -3.33
N VAL A 472 -0.56 -3.74 -2.55
CA VAL A 472 -0.04 -5.01 -3.07
C VAL A 472 -1.11 -5.71 -3.89
N MET A 473 -0.76 -6.17 -5.08
CA MET A 473 -1.64 -7.03 -5.87
C MET A 473 -1.33 -8.49 -5.59
N PHE A 474 -2.27 -9.17 -4.94
CA PHE A 474 -2.14 -10.60 -4.66
C PHE A 474 -2.77 -11.44 -5.77
N ILE A 475 -2.03 -12.43 -6.25
CA ILE A 475 -2.48 -13.48 -7.16
C ILE A 475 -2.19 -14.82 -6.48
N CYS A 476 -3.17 -15.69 -6.43
CA CYS A 476 -3.02 -17.02 -5.84
C CYS A 476 -2.98 -18.11 -6.90
N THR A 477 -2.33 -19.24 -6.63
CA THR A 477 -2.43 -20.44 -7.47
C THR A 477 -2.83 -21.65 -6.65
N ALA A 478 -3.59 -22.53 -7.26
CA ALA A 478 -3.96 -23.82 -6.69
C ALA A 478 -3.98 -24.91 -7.77
N ASN A 479 -3.73 -26.16 -7.36
CA ASN A 479 -3.94 -27.30 -8.21
C ASN A 479 -5.28 -27.99 -7.90
N PHE A 480 -5.66 -28.04 -6.62
CA PHE A 480 -6.86 -28.70 -6.11
C PHE A 480 -7.72 -27.70 -5.32
N PRO A 481 -8.71 -27.07 -5.95
CA PRO A 481 -9.51 -26.01 -5.30
C PRO A 481 -10.28 -26.49 -4.07
N GLN A 482 -10.65 -27.77 -4.01
CA GLN A 482 -11.36 -28.38 -2.87
C GLN A 482 -10.53 -28.41 -1.57
N ASN A 483 -9.22 -28.26 -1.67
CA ASN A 483 -8.34 -28.22 -0.51
C ASN A 483 -8.15 -26.81 0.07
N ILE A 484 -8.70 -25.78 -0.59
CA ILE A 484 -8.61 -24.40 -0.13
C ILE A 484 -9.65 -24.19 0.99
N PRO A 485 -9.28 -23.67 2.15
CA PRO A 485 -10.23 -23.32 3.21
C PRO A 485 -11.35 -22.40 2.71
N ALA A 486 -12.61 -22.72 3.04
CA ALA A 486 -13.77 -21.97 2.56
C ALA A 486 -13.70 -20.45 2.77
N PRO A 487 -13.23 -19.92 3.92
CA PRO A 487 -13.11 -18.47 4.11
C PRO A 487 -12.12 -17.78 3.15
N LEU A 488 -11.09 -18.48 2.69
CA LEU A 488 -10.17 -17.98 1.66
C LEU A 488 -10.81 -18.05 0.28
N TRP A 489 -11.49 -19.17 -0.02
CA TRP A 489 -12.16 -19.39 -1.29
C TRP A 489 -13.20 -18.31 -1.61
N ASP A 490 -14.01 -17.92 -0.62
CA ASP A 490 -15.07 -16.91 -0.76
C ASP A 490 -14.56 -15.52 -1.16
N ARG A 491 -13.27 -15.24 -0.96
CA ARG A 491 -12.63 -13.97 -1.31
C ARG A 491 -11.88 -13.99 -2.64
N MET A 492 -11.79 -15.17 -3.26
CA MET A 492 -11.02 -15.38 -4.47
C MET A 492 -11.92 -15.54 -5.69
N GLU A 493 -11.48 -14.96 -6.79
CA GLU A 493 -12.07 -15.17 -8.09
C GLU A 493 -11.28 -16.23 -8.86
N ALA A 494 -11.87 -17.41 -9.02
CA ALA A 494 -11.21 -18.52 -9.68
C ALA A 494 -11.19 -18.36 -11.21
N ILE A 495 -10.00 -18.48 -11.78
CA ILE A 495 -9.76 -18.54 -13.23
C ILE A 495 -9.19 -19.93 -13.53
N GLU A 496 -9.94 -20.72 -14.26
CA GLU A 496 -9.57 -22.10 -14.55
C GLU A 496 -8.59 -22.20 -15.72
N PHE A 497 -7.50 -22.89 -15.49
CA PHE A 497 -6.50 -23.29 -16.46
C PHE A 497 -6.72 -24.75 -16.85
N THR A 498 -7.14 -24.96 -18.06
CA THR A 498 -7.33 -26.31 -18.60
C THR A 498 -6.02 -26.92 -19.09
N SER A 499 -6.01 -28.26 -19.26
CA SER A 499 -4.87 -28.93 -19.86
C SER A 499 -4.63 -28.52 -21.31
N TYR A 500 -3.38 -28.53 -21.73
CA TYR A 500 -3.00 -28.28 -23.12
C TYR A 500 -3.22 -29.52 -23.97
N ILE A 501 -3.72 -29.32 -25.18
CA ILE A 501 -3.77 -30.34 -26.20
C ILE A 501 -2.39 -30.54 -26.87
N GLU A 502 -2.20 -31.62 -27.57
CA GLU A 502 -0.92 -31.96 -28.21
C GLU A 502 -0.41 -30.88 -29.16
N GLN A 503 -1.32 -30.29 -29.95
CA GLN A 503 -0.97 -29.16 -30.85
C GLN A 503 -0.55 -27.91 -30.10
N GLU A 504 -1.24 -27.59 -28.99
CA GLU A 504 -0.83 -26.46 -28.14
C GLU A 504 0.53 -26.72 -27.50
N LYS A 505 0.77 -27.95 -27.00
CA LYS A 505 2.09 -28.32 -26.46
C LYS A 505 3.20 -28.22 -27.51
N LEU A 506 2.89 -28.59 -28.76
CA LEU A 506 3.83 -28.48 -29.87
C LEU A 506 4.19 -27.02 -30.15
N GLU A 507 3.20 -26.15 -30.23
CA GLU A 507 3.43 -24.73 -30.46
C GLU A 507 4.15 -24.06 -29.26
N ILE A 508 3.79 -24.42 -28.04
CA ILE A 508 4.51 -23.99 -26.83
C ILE A 508 5.95 -24.46 -26.83
N ALA A 509 6.19 -25.72 -27.21
CA ALA A 509 7.54 -26.27 -27.32
C ALA A 509 8.39 -25.49 -28.31
N LYS A 510 7.86 -25.21 -29.50
CA LYS A 510 8.54 -24.47 -30.57
C LYS A 510 8.83 -23.02 -30.21
N ARG A 511 7.82 -22.31 -29.68
CA ARG A 511 7.91 -20.87 -29.45
C ARG A 511 8.64 -20.49 -28.17
N TYR A 512 8.50 -21.30 -27.11
CA TYR A 512 8.96 -20.90 -25.78
C TYR A 512 9.98 -21.87 -25.16
N LEU A 513 9.67 -23.19 -25.15
CA LEU A 513 10.51 -24.15 -24.42
C LEU A 513 11.85 -24.38 -25.09
N LEU A 514 11.83 -24.62 -26.41
CA LEU A 514 13.06 -24.91 -27.16
C LEU A 514 14.03 -23.71 -27.13
N PRO A 515 13.63 -22.47 -27.45
CA PRO A 515 14.53 -21.32 -27.37
C PRO A 515 15.06 -21.05 -25.95
N ARG A 516 14.24 -21.27 -24.92
CA ARG A 516 14.65 -21.11 -23.53
C ARG A 516 15.69 -22.16 -23.14
N GLN A 517 15.41 -23.43 -23.42
CA GLN A 517 16.30 -24.55 -23.09
C GLN A 517 17.62 -24.51 -23.90
N MET A 518 17.60 -23.99 -25.14
CA MET A 518 18.82 -23.73 -25.88
C MET A 518 19.71 -22.70 -25.21
N ARG A 519 19.14 -21.59 -24.76
CA ARG A 519 19.87 -20.56 -23.98
C ARG A 519 20.45 -21.11 -22.68
N GLU A 520 19.67 -21.86 -21.94
CA GLU A 520 20.10 -22.48 -20.67
C GLU A 520 21.21 -23.50 -20.84
N THR A 521 21.25 -24.20 -21.99
CA THR A 521 22.30 -25.17 -22.32
C THR A 521 23.49 -24.55 -23.06
N GLY A 522 23.48 -23.22 -23.31
CA GLY A 522 24.58 -22.56 -24.03
C GLY A 522 24.68 -22.86 -25.53
N LEU A 523 23.61 -23.42 -26.11
CA LEU A 523 23.55 -23.74 -27.54
C LEU A 523 23.11 -22.50 -28.34
N LEU A 524 23.77 -22.26 -29.45
CA LEU A 524 23.42 -21.20 -30.40
C LEU A 524 22.23 -21.64 -31.28
N GLU A 525 21.49 -20.66 -31.75
CA GLU A 525 20.41 -20.90 -32.70
C GLU A 525 20.89 -21.64 -33.95
N GLY A 526 20.20 -22.73 -34.33
CA GLY A 526 20.55 -23.54 -35.48
C GLY A 526 21.59 -24.63 -35.26
N GLN A 527 22.28 -24.68 -34.10
CA GLN A 527 23.19 -25.77 -33.76
C GLN A 527 22.45 -27.10 -33.51
N VAL A 528 21.27 -27.03 -32.92
CA VAL A 528 20.41 -28.20 -32.72
C VAL A 528 19.05 -27.92 -33.35
N VAL A 529 18.58 -28.85 -34.18
CA VAL A 529 17.27 -28.82 -34.82
C VAL A 529 16.49 -30.06 -34.45
N ILE A 530 15.43 -29.90 -33.69
CA ILE A 530 14.45 -30.95 -33.39
C ILE A 530 13.30 -30.80 -34.38
N THR A 531 13.01 -31.91 -35.12
CA THR A 531 11.93 -31.89 -36.11
C THR A 531 10.57 -31.84 -35.43
N GLU A 532 9.59 -31.29 -36.11
CA GLU A 532 8.21 -31.19 -35.58
C GLU A 532 7.62 -32.60 -35.27
N ALA A 533 7.87 -33.56 -36.15
CA ALA A 533 7.51 -34.95 -35.93
C ALA A 533 8.19 -35.54 -34.68
N ALA A 534 9.48 -35.18 -34.44
CA ALA A 534 10.15 -35.63 -33.21
C ALA A 534 9.55 -34.94 -31.95
N LEU A 535 9.21 -33.64 -31.99
CA LEU A 535 8.52 -32.99 -30.90
C LEU A 535 7.14 -33.61 -30.63
N MET A 536 6.38 -33.93 -31.66
CA MET A 536 5.08 -34.56 -31.53
C MET A 536 5.21 -35.95 -30.90
N ARG A 537 6.19 -36.76 -31.38
CA ARG A 537 6.46 -38.07 -30.78
C ARG A 537 6.97 -37.97 -29.34
N LEU A 538 7.74 -36.93 -29.02
CA LEU A 538 8.17 -36.63 -27.65
C LEU A 538 6.93 -36.38 -26.74
N ILE A 539 6.00 -35.55 -27.22
CA ILE A 539 4.76 -35.21 -26.50
C ILE A 539 3.90 -36.47 -26.25
N THR A 540 3.74 -37.32 -27.27
CA THR A 540 2.78 -38.46 -27.19
C THR A 540 3.34 -39.68 -26.51
N HIS A 541 4.65 -39.95 -26.64
CA HIS A 541 5.26 -41.20 -26.21
C HIS A 541 6.23 -41.06 -25.01
N TYR A 542 6.73 -39.88 -24.72
CA TYR A 542 7.70 -39.68 -23.63
C TYR A 542 7.17 -38.78 -22.49
N THR A 543 6.05 -38.08 -22.72
CA THR A 543 5.42 -37.26 -21.70
C THR A 543 3.96 -37.63 -21.50
N ARG A 544 3.51 -37.66 -20.22
CA ARG A 544 2.12 -37.86 -19.86
C ARG A 544 1.76 -36.87 -18.79
N GLU A 545 1.35 -35.67 -19.22
CA GLU A 545 1.04 -34.54 -18.33
C GLU A 545 -0.02 -33.61 -18.94
N ALA A 546 -0.75 -32.90 -18.11
CA ALA A 546 -1.70 -31.90 -18.54
C ALA A 546 -1.01 -30.62 -19.08
N GLY A 547 0.11 -30.22 -18.48
CA GLY A 547 0.92 -29.08 -18.86
C GLY A 547 2.11 -29.42 -19.75
N VAL A 548 3.20 -28.70 -19.58
CA VAL A 548 4.42 -28.82 -20.39
C VAL A 548 5.72 -28.97 -19.56
N ARG A 549 5.61 -29.24 -18.24
CA ARG A 549 6.78 -29.28 -17.34
C ARG A 549 7.67 -30.49 -17.62
N GLN A 550 7.08 -31.67 -17.86
CA GLN A 550 7.84 -32.86 -18.23
C GLN A 550 8.42 -32.72 -19.65
N LEU A 551 7.62 -32.16 -20.57
CA LEU A 551 8.07 -31.87 -21.95
C LEU A 551 9.32 -30.98 -21.96
N GLU A 552 9.31 -29.94 -21.13
CA GLU A 552 10.48 -29.05 -20.96
C GLU A 552 11.71 -29.81 -20.47
N ARG A 553 11.56 -30.70 -19.49
CA ARG A 553 12.65 -31.53 -18.97
C ARG A 553 13.23 -32.46 -20.02
N GLU A 554 12.37 -33.08 -20.84
CA GLU A 554 12.81 -33.98 -21.89
C GLU A 554 13.48 -33.23 -23.05
N ILE A 555 12.97 -32.05 -23.43
CA ILE A 555 13.66 -31.13 -24.38
C ILE A 555 15.04 -30.75 -23.84
N GLY A 556 15.14 -30.33 -22.57
CA GLY A 556 16.42 -30.02 -21.95
C GLY A 556 17.38 -31.22 -21.91
N SER A 557 16.85 -32.45 -21.71
CA SER A 557 17.64 -33.67 -21.77
C SER A 557 18.20 -33.94 -23.19
N LEU A 558 17.36 -33.76 -24.21
CA LEU A 558 17.78 -33.87 -25.60
C LEU A 558 18.90 -32.87 -25.96
N LEU A 559 18.70 -31.61 -25.55
CA LEU A 559 19.67 -30.55 -25.85
C LEU A 559 21.00 -30.75 -25.12
N ARG A 560 20.99 -31.17 -23.84
CA ARG A 560 22.23 -31.52 -23.13
C ARG A 560 23.02 -32.64 -23.81
N LYS A 561 22.34 -33.68 -24.27
CA LYS A 561 22.96 -34.80 -24.99
C LYS A 561 23.47 -34.38 -26.37
N ALA A 562 22.73 -33.51 -27.06
CA ALA A 562 23.19 -32.93 -28.33
C ALA A 562 24.41 -31.97 -28.13
N ALA A 563 24.40 -31.18 -27.05
CA ALA A 563 25.57 -30.35 -26.71
C ALA A 563 26.83 -31.19 -26.46
N ARG A 564 26.66 -32.29 -25.69
CA ARG A 564 27.76 -33.26 -25.48
C ARG A 564 28.28 -33.82 -26.81
N GLN A 565 27.38 -34.20 -27.72
CA GLN A 565 27.75 -34.74 -29.03
C GLN A 565 28.48 -33.70 -29.91
N ILE A 566 28.06 -32.43 -29.85
CA ILE A 566 28.76 -31.32 -30.56
C ILE A 566 30.19 -31.20 -30.05
N LEU A 567 30.42 -31.25 -28.74
CA LEU A 567 31.74 -31.09 -28.13
C LEU A 567 32.64 -32.31 -28.30
N GLU A 568 32.12 -33.53 -28.12
CA GLU A 568 32.90 -34.75 -28.20
C GLU A 568 33.21 -35.19 -29.66
N GLU A 569 32.23 -35.03 -30.56
CA GLU A 569 32.32 -35.45 -31.93
C GLU A 569 32.70 -34.32 -32.90
N GLY A 570 32.87 -33.09 -32.44
CA GLY A 570 33.21 -31.91 -33.27
C GLY A 570 32.14 -31.52 -34.31
N LYS A 571 30.91 -31.95 -34.09
CA LYS A 571 29.80 -31.65 -35.03
C LYS A 571 29.39 -30.20 -34.92
N LYS A 572 29.25 -29.53 -36.05
CA LYS A 572 28.73 -28.15 -36.08
C LYS A 572 27.22 -28.04 -35.88
N ARG A 573 26.48 -29.09 -36.23
CA ARG A 573 25.01 -29.13 -36.17
C ARG A 573 24.52 -30.55 -35.86
N VAL A 574 23.51 -30.65 -35.03
CA VAL A 574 22.82 -31.91 -34.71
C VAL A 574 21.35 -31.78 -35.11
N ARG A 575 20.84 -32.73 -35.88
CA ARG A 575 19.43 -32.86 -36.23
C ARG A 575 18.85 -34.05 -35.53
N ILE A 576 17.75 -33.84 -34.76
CA ILE A 576 17.05 -34.90 -34.05
C ILE A 576 15.69 -35.16 -34.73
N THR A 577 15.53 -36.38 -35.19
CA THR A 577 14.33 -36.88 -35.84
C THR A 577 13.58 -37.84 -34.90
N GLU A 578 12.37 -38.26 -35.28
CA GLU A 578 11.59 -39.23 -34.51
C GLU A 578 12.37 -40.52 -34.19
N ARG A 579 13.18 -41.01 -35.15
CA ARG A 579 13.97 -42.25 -35.01
C ARG A 579 15.13 -42.06 -34.02
N ASP A 580 15.61 -40.87 -33.86
CA ASP A 580 16.70 -40.58 -32.94
C ASP A 580 16.27 -40.52 -31.47
N LEU A 581 14.98 -40.33 -31.19
CA LEU A 581 14.48 -40.18 -29.81
C LEU A 581 14.83 -41.38 -28.93
N GLU A 582 14.69 -42.60 -29.45
CA GLU A 582 15.05 -43.83 -28.72
C GLU A 582 16.53 -43.90 -28.37
N LYS A 583 17.38 -43.41 -29.24
CA LYS A 583 18.82 -43.31 -28.97
C LYS A 583 19.15 -42.31 -27.84
N TYR A 584 18.44 -41.22 -27.80
CA TYR A 584 18.69 -40.15 -26.82
C TYR A 584 17.96 -40.39 -25.49
N LEU A 585 16.70 -40.89 -25.49
CA LEU A 585 15.85 -40.99 -24.32
C LEU A 585 15.53 -42.39 -23.85
N GLY A 586 15.91 -43.38 -24.65
CA GLY A 586 15.53 -44.79 -24.44
C GLY A 586 14.17 -45.11 -25.07
N PRO A 587 13.63 -46.34 -24.83
CA PRO A 587 12.37 -46.76 -25.39
C PRO A 587 11.22 -45.84 -24.95
N PRO A 588 10.14 -45.77 -25.74
CA PRO A 588 8.95 -44.98 -25.38
C PRO A 588 8.42 -45.41 -24.01
N ARG A 589 8.14 -44.42 -23.18
CA ARG A 589 7.66 -44.63 -21.80
C ARG A 589 6.14 -44.84 -21.74
N HIS A 590 5.45 -44.29 -22.71
CA HIS A 590 4.00 -44.32 -22.80
C HIS A 590 3.62 -44.80 -24.19
N LEU A 591 3.00 -45.96 -24.26
CA LEU A 591 2.29 -46.36 -25.44
C LEU A 591 0.85 -45.91 -25.26
N PRO A 592 0.24 -45.18 -26.23
CA PRO A 592 -1.18 -44.89 -26.18
C PRO A 592 -1.98 -46.18 -26.03
N GLU A 593 -2.90 -46.22 -25.07
CA GLU A 593 -3.89 -47.31 -25.05
C GLU A 593 -4.67 -47.21 -26.33
N THR A 594 -4.61 -48.27 -27.12
CA THR A 594 -5.35 -48.33 -28.38
C THR A 594 -6.68 -48.97 -28.16
N GLU A 595 -7.68 -48.63 -29.01
CA GLU A 595 -8.98 -49.29 -29.00
C GLU A 595 -8.82 -50.82 -29.00
N ALA A 596 -9.78 -51.55 -28.36
CA ALA A 596 -9.89 -52.97 -28.50
C ALA A 596 -10.17 -53.29 -29.99
N ARG A 597 -9.48 -54.25 -30.53
CA ARG A 597 -9.55 -54.53 -31.98
C ARG A 597 -10.88 -55.16 -32.41
N GLU A 598 -11.61 -55.74 -31.48
CA GLU A 598 -12.87 -56.45 -31.74
C GLU A 598 -13.88 -56.27 -30.62
N PRO A 599 -15.20 -56.30 -30.92
CA PRO A 599 -16.22 -56.26 -29.89
C PRO A 599 -16.08 -57.43 -28.92
N GLN A 600 -16.13 -57.19 -27.62
CA GLN A 600 -15.96 -58.20 -26.58
C GLN A 600 -17.13 -58.22 -25.62
N VAL A 601 -17.44 -59.45 -25.16
CA VAL A 601 -18.47 -59.67 -24.13
C VAL A 601 -17.90 -59.27 -22.77
N GLY A 602 -18.62 -58.44 -22.04
CA GLY A 602 -18.24 -58.02 -20.70
C GLY A 602 -17.14 -56.96 -20.63
N VAL A 603 -16.73 -56.36 -21.76
CA VAL A 603 -15.72 -55.32 -21.79
C VAL A 603 -16.29 -54.03 -22.39
N ALA A 604 -16.33 -52.96 -21.62
CA ALA A 604 -16.78 -51.62 -22.08
C ALA A 604 -15.67 -50.58 -21.93
N THR A 605 -15.58 -49.67 -22.90
CA THR A 605 -14.61 -48.58 -22.87
C THR A 605 -15.19 -47.36 -22.16
N GLY A 606 -14.67 -47.09 -20.97
CA GLY A 606 -14.94 -45.85 -20.20
C GLY A 606 -13.94 -44.78 -20.49
N MET A 607 -14.22 -43.57 -20.02
CA MET A 607 -13.31 -42.43 -20.06
C MET A 607 -13.07 -41.90 -18.66
N TYR A 608 -11.86 -41.56 -18.36
CA TYR A 608 -11.49 -40.92 -17.09
C TYR A 608 -10.58 -39.73 -17.31
N TYR A 609 -10.43 -38.89 -16.30
CA TYR A 609 -9.43 -37.86 -16.30
C TYR A 609 -8.67 -37.85 -14.98
N THR A 610 -7.45 -37.39 -15.05
CA THR A 610 -6.55 -37.18 -13.92
C THR A 610 -5.92 -35.77 -14.04
N PRO A 611 -5.23 -35.28 -13.01
CA PRO A 611 -4.44 -34.07 -13.13
C PRO A 611 -3.40 -34.06 -14.26
N VAL A 612 -3.08 -35.20 -14.82
CA VAL A 612 -2.14 -35.33 -15.93
C VAL A 612 -2.82 -35.46 -17.31
N GLY A 613 -4.14 -35.44 -17.37
CA GLY A 613 -4.95 -35.46 -18.60
C GLY A 613 -6.02 -36.54 -18.59
N GLY A 614 -6.77 -36.64 -19.70
CA GLY A 614 -7.80 -37.66 -19.90
C GLY A 614 -7.24 -38.88 -20.60
N ASP A 615 -7.85 -40.04 -20.40
CA ASP A 615 -7.54 -41.30 -21.11
C ASP A 615 -8.75 -42.20 -21.12
N ILE A 616 -8.66 -43.30 -21.85
CA ILE A 616 -9.64 -44.40 -21.81
C ILE A 616 -9.30 -45.41 -20.71
N MET A 617 -10.29 -46.12 -20.25
CA MET A 617 -10.15 -47.27 -19.38
C MET A 617 -11.12 -48.39 -19.80
N PHE A 618 -10.68 -49.61 -19.66
CA PHE A 618 -11.55 -50.75 -19.87
C PHE A 618 -12.23 -51.14 -18.56
N VAL A 619 -13.53 -51.39 -18.62
CA VAL A 619 -14.29 -51.98 -17.53
C VAL A 619 -14.59 -53.41 -17.93
N GLU A 620 -13.97 -54.35 -17.24
CA GLU A 620 -14.10 -55.77 -17.50
C GLU A 620 -15.05 -56.43 -16.50
N VAL A 621 -16.02 -57.19 -16.96
CA VAL A 621 -16.94 -57.93 -16.11
C VAL A 621 -16.89 -59.42 -16.46
N SER A 622 -16.63 -60.24 -15.47
CA SER A 622 -16.67 -61.70 -15.56
C SER A 622 -17.81 -62.26 -14.68
N VAL A 623 -18.57 -63.15 -15.22
CA VAL A 623 -19.65 -63.90 -14.52
C VAL A 623 -19.19 -65.33 -14.35
N MET A 624 -19.07 -65.75 -13.10
CA MET A 624 -18.61 -67.15 -12.80
C MET A 624 -19.54 -67.81 -11.81
N PRO A 625 -19.59 -69.17 -11.78
CA PRO A 625 -20.38 -69.89 -10.77
C PRO A 625 -20.07 -69.46 -9.37
N GLY A 626 -21.06 -69.17 -8.55
CA GLY A 626 -20.86 -68.56 -7.21
C GLY A 626 -22.11 -68.51 -6.37
N LYS A 627 -22.17 -67.57 -5.42
CA LYS A 627 -23.24 -67.36 -4.46
C LYS A 627 -23.89 -65.95 -4.53
N GLY A 628 -23.73 -65.25 -5.63
CA GLY A 628 -24.32 -63.97 -5.83
C GLY A 628 -23.41 -62.79 -5.29
N ASN A 629 -22.12 -63.04 -5.07
CA ASN A 629 -21.19 -62.00 -4.56
C ASN A 629 -20.78 -61.04 -5.68
N LEU A 630 -20.63 -59.76 -5.30
CA LEU A 630 -20.03 -58.75 -6.15
C LEU A 630 -18.56 -58.53 -5.71
N ILE A 631 -17.64 -58.85 -6.59
CA ILE A 631 -16.19 -58.70 -6.40
C ILE A 631 -15.74 -57.50 -7.20
N LEU A 632 -15.04 -56.59 -6.54
CA LEU A 632 -14.55 -55.32 -7.14
C LEU A 632 -13.03 -55.25 -7.01
N THR A 633 -12.31 -55.03 -8.13
CA THR A 633 -10.85 -54.90 -8.16
C THR A 633 -10.42 -53.76 -9.09
N GLY A 634 -9.17 -53.27 -8.93
CA GLY A 634 -8.60 -52.21 -9.76
C GLY A 634 -8.40 -50.90 -9.01
N GLN A 635 -8.22 -50.92 -7.68
CA GLN A 635 -8.06 -49.72 -6.81
C GLN A 635 -9.19 -48.69 -6.99
N LEU A 636 -10.42 -49.19 -6.88
CA LEU A 636 -11.62 -48.37 -6.96
C LEU A 636 -11.83 -47.60 -5.65
N GLY A 637 -11.98 -46.30 -5.71
CA GLY A 637 -12.43 -45.46 -4.58
C GLY A 637 -13.87 -45.76 -4.19
N ASP A 638 -14.31 -45.24 -3.04
CA ASP A 638 -15.63 -45.62 -2.48
C ASP A 638 -16.80 -45.18 -3.36
N VAL A 639 -16.72 -44.00 -3.97
CA VAL A 639 -17.75 -43.51 -4.91
C VAL A 639 -17.88 -44.44 -6.15
N MET A 640 -16.76 -44.96 -6.64
CA MET A 640 -16.74 -45.84 -7.77
C MET A 640 -17.28 -47.24 -7.43
N LYS A 641 -17.04 -47.70 -6.18
CA LYS A 641 -17.64 -48.95 -5.65
C LYS A 641 -19.17 -48.81 -5.50
N GLU A 642 -19.67 -47.64 -5.09
CA GLU A 642 -21.11 -47.33 -5.05
C GLU A 642 -21.72 -47.35 -6.45
N SER A 643 -21.05 -46.76 -7.44
CA SER A 643 -21.46 -46.81 -8.85
C SER A 643 -21.58 -48.25 -9.36
N ALA A 644 -20.66 -49.15 -9.01
CA ALA A 644 -20.69 -50.54 -9.36
C ALA A 644 -21.91 -51.28 -8.74
N ARG A 645 -22.21 -50.97 -7.49
CA ARG A 645 -23.42 -51.49 -6.80
C ARG A 645 -24.70 -50.94 -7.43
N ALA A 646 -24.75 -49.67 -7.81
CA ALA A 646 -25.88 -49.09 -8.52
C ALA A 646 -26.08 -49.76 -9.89
N ALA A 647 -24.99 -50.01 -10.61
CA ALA A 647 -25.02 -50.74 -11.90
C ALA A 647 -25.64 -52.16 -11.75
N LEU A 648 -25.22 -52.91 -10.71
CA LEU A 648 -25.79 -54.21 -10.41
C LEU A 648 -27.28 -54.14 -10.06
N SER A 649 -27.69 -53.17 -9.25
CA SER A 649 -29.09 -52.97 -8.87
C SER A 649 -29.95 -52.63 -10.08
N TYR A 650 -29.45 -51.79 -11.00
CA TYR A 650 -30.15 -51.50 -12.25
C TYR A 650 -30.31 -52.72 -13.14
N ALA A 651 -29.24 -53.51 -13.31
CA ALA A 651 -29.30 -54.76 -14.09
C ALA A 651 -30.29 -55.75 -13.50
N LYS A 652 -30.31 -55.93 -12.17
CA LYS A 652 -31.28 -56.84 -11.48
C LYS A 652 -32.71 -56.35 -11.66
N ARG A 653 -32.96 -55.07 -11.51
CA ARG A 653 -34.30 -54.48 -11.69
C ARG A 653 -34.84 -54.68 -13.08
N ASN A 654 -34.01 -54.66 -14.12
CA ASN A 654 -34.40 -54.78 -15.52
C ASN A 654 -34.12 -56.18 -16.07
N ALA A 655 -33.86 -57.16 -15.23
CA ALA A 655 -33.49 -58.50 -15.63
C ALA A 655 -34.46 -59.14 -16.60
N ASP A 656 -35.76 -59.08 -16.30
CA ASP A 656 -36.80 -59.59 -17.16
C ASP A 656 -36.87 -58.94 -18.55
N ARG A 657 -36.57 -57.67 -18.64
CA ARG A 657 -36.52 -56.89 -19.87
C ARG A 657 -35.32 -57.26 -20.72
N PHE A 658 -34.19 -57.53 -20.09
CA PHE A 658 -32.94 -57.90 -20.75
C PHE A 658 -32.86 -59.42 -21.03
N GLY A 659 -33.85 -60.20 -20.60
CA GLY A 659 -33.85 -61.66 -20.76
C GLY A 659 -32.86 -62.38 -19.85
N ILE A 660 -32.50 -61.76 -18.72
CA ILE A 660 -31.57 -62.34 -17.75
C ILE A 660 -32.34 -63.08 -16.67
N PRO A 661 -32.15 -64.42 -16.52
CA PRO A 661 -32.78 -65.14 -15.44
C PRO A 661 -32.33 -64.70 -14.07
N LEU A 662 -33.26 -64.46 -13.12
CA LEU A 662 -32.93 -64.03 -11.76
C LEU A 662 -31.94 -64.96 -11.05
N LYS A 663 -32.06 -66.30 -11.30
CA LYS A 663 -31.12 -67.31 -10.80
C LYS A 663 -29.65 -66.99 -11.17
N ARG A 664 -29.39 -66.32 -12.33
CA ARG A 664 -28.05 -66.02 -12.77
C ARG A 664 -27.34 -65.00 -11.81
N PHE A 665 -28.13 -64.22 -11.10
CA PHE A 665 -27.59 -63.31 -10.05
C PHE A 665 -27.40 -63.99 -8.69
N GLU A 666 -28.10 -65.10 -8.43
CA GLU A 666 -28.02 -65.85 -7.16
C GLU A 666 -26.99 -66.96 -7.21
N GLU A 667 -26.84 -67.61 -8.39
CA GLU A 667 -25.95 -68.75 -8.62
C GLU A 667 -24.60 -68.34 -9.26
N SER A 668 -24.33 -67.09 -9.46
CA SER A 668 -23.06 -66.59 -10.02
C SER A 668 -22.47 -65.43 -9.21
N ASP A 669 -21.16 -65.46 -9.03
CA ASP A 669 -20.38 -64.36 -8.57
C ASP A 669 -20.04 -63.44 -9.76
N ILE A 670 -20.15 -62.15 -9.56
CA ILE A 670 -19.92 -61.10 -10.57
C ILE A 670 -18.64 -60.36 -10.17
N HIS A 671 -17.62 -60.38 -11.02
CA HIS A 671 -16.37 -59.72 -10.80
C HIS A 671 -16.24 -58.54 -11.78
N ILE A 672 -16.22 -57.31 -11.26
CA ILE A 672 -15.93 -56.10 -12.02
C ILE A 672 -14.47 -55.70 -11.75
N HIS A 673 -13.69 -55.69 -12.81
CA HIS A 673 -12.28 -55.32 -12.78
C HIS A 673 -12.05 -54.09 -13.66
N VAL A 674 -11.29 -53.13 -13.15
CA VAL A 674 -10.81 -52.01 -13.96
C VAL A 674 -9.28 -52.04 -13.96
N PRO A 675 -8.67 -52.47 -15.08
CA PRO A 675 -7.20 -52.58 -15.21
C PRO A 675 -6.45 -51.29 -14.89
N ALA A 676 -5.10 -51.34 -14.91
CA ALA A 676 -4.21 -50.28 -14.52
C ALA A 676 -4.29 -49.92 -13.02
N GLY A 677 -4.09 -50.91 -12.15
CA GLY A 677 -4.18 -50.81 -10.69
C GLY A 677 -3.14 -49.87 -10.03
N ALA A 678 -2.17 -49.36 -10.79
CA ALA A 678 -1.23 -48.35 -10.28
C ALA A 678 -1.83 -46.95 -10.14
N ILE A 679 -3.01 -46.71 -10.72
CA ILE A 679 -3.67 -45.39 -10.70
C ILE A 679 -4.95 -45.51 -9.86
N PRO A 680 -5.07 -44.84 -8.71
CA PRO A 680 -6.32 -44.78 -7.97
C PRO A 680 -7.44 -44.16 -8.84
N LYS A 681 -8.61 -44.77 -8.82
CA LYS A 681 -9.74 -44.32 -9.64
C LYS A 681 -10.89 -43.94 -8.73
N GLU A 682 -11.30 -42.70 -8.84
CA GLU A 682 -12.39 -42.12 -8.06
C GLU A 682 -13.41 -41.43 -8.96
N GLY A 683 -14.61 -41.29 -8.45
CA GLY A 683 -15.69 -40.57 -9.12
C GLY A 683 -16.79 -41.48 -9.72
N PRO A 684 -18.00 -40.94 -9.88
CA PRO A 684 -19.17 -41.71 -10.31
C PRO A 684 -19.26 -41.88 -11.84
N SER A 685 -18.36 -41.26 -12.60
CA SER A 685 -18.48 -41.09 -14.06
C SER A 685 -18.31 -42.38 -14.90
N ALA A 686 -17.85 -43.48 -14.28
CA ALA A 686 -17.73 -44.79 -14.95
C ALA A 686 -19.02 -45.60 -14.91
N GLY A 687 -20.10 -45.13 -14.30
CA GLY A 687 -21.33 -45.86 -14.09
C GLY A 687 -21.95 -46.41 -15.37
N VAL A 688 -22.00 -45.61 -16.45
CA VAL A 688 -22.53 -46.09 -17.76
C VAL A 688 -21.69 -47.23 -18.36
N ALA A 689 -20.36 -47.15 -18.23
CA ALA A 689 -19.48 -48.21 -18.70
C ALA A 689 -19.66 -49.51 -17.89
N MET A 690 -19.81 -49.37 -16.56
CA MET A 690 -20.06 -50.53 -15.67
C MET A 690 -21.38 -51.21 -15.98
N VAL A 691 -22.47 -50.45 -16.23
CA VAL A 691 -23.77 -51.04 -16.63
C VAL A 691 -23.64 -51.73 -17.98
N SER A 692 -22.99 -51.11 -18.96
CA SER A 692 -22.83 -51.69 -20.30
C SER A 692 -22.04 -53.00 -20.28
N ALA A 693 -20.91 -53.01 -19.57
CA ALA A 693 -20.09 -54.23 -19.40
C ALA A 693 -20.83 -55.32 -18.62
N LEU A 694 -21.57 -54.94 -17.56
CA LEU A 694 -22.34 -55.89 -16.74
C LEU A 694 -23.49 -56.51 -17.51
N VAL A 695 -24.29 -55.71 -18.21
CA VAL A 695 -25.39 -56.20 -19.04
C VAL A 695 -24.83 -57.07 -20.16
N SER A 696 -23.75 -56.69 -20.81
CA SER A 696 -23.08 -57.49 -21.83
C SER A 696 -22.61 -58.82 -21.29
N ALA A 697 -21.98 -58.93 -20.15
CA ALA A 697 -21.51 -60.14 -19.52
C ALA A 697 -22.66 -61.05 -19.12
N LEU A 698 -23.75 -60.51 -18.62
CA LEU A 698 -24.94 -61.27 -18.21
C LEU A 698 -25.77 -61.77 -19.40
N THR A 699 -25.79 -61.08 -20.52
CA THR A 699 -26.57 -61.38 -21.72
C THR A 699 -25.75 -62.01 -22.83
N GLU A 700 -24.40 -62.05 -22.69
CA GLU A 700 -23.48 -62.54 -23.72
C GLU A 700 -23.62 -61.82 -25.07
N VAL A 701 -23.99 -60.53 -25.01
CA VAL A 701 -24.01 -59.63 -26.16
C VAL A 701 -22.76 -58.73 -26.09
N PRO A 702 -21.92 -58.71 -27.12
CA PRO A 702 -20.70 -57.93 -27.08
C PRO A 702 -20.93 -56.43 -27.00
N VAL A 703 -20.05 -55.70 -26.32
CA VAL A 703 -20.00 -54.23 -26.38
C VAL A 703 -19.19 -53.81 -27.60
N ARG A 704 -19.57 -52.72 -28.25
CA ARG A 704 -18.82 -52.11 -29.35
C ARG A 704 -17.46 -51.60 -28.85
N HIS A 705 -16.40 -51.89 -29.60
CA HIS A 705 -15.00 -51.48 -29.28
C HIS A 705 -14.66 -50.10 -29.73
N ASP A 706 -15.39 -49.53 -30.70
CA ASP A 706 -15.18 -48.25 -31.37
C ASP A 706 -15.89 -47.07 -30.69
N ILE A 707 -16.53 -47.29 -29.53
CA ILE A 707 -17.28 -46.33 -28.78
C ILE A 707 -16.77 -46.23 -27.33
N ALA A 708 -16.59 -45.01 -26.87
CA ALA A 708 -16.23 -44.73 -25.46
C ALA A 708 -17.39 -44.01 -24.77
N MET A 709 -17.50 -44.20 -23.46
CA MET A 709 -18.66 -43.69 -22.72
C MET A 709 -18.27 -43.15 -21.35
N THR A 710 -18.99 -42.12 -20.88
CA THR A 710 -18.90 -41.63 -19.53
C THR A 710 -20.23 -41.07 -19.07
N GLY A 711 -20.54 -41.19 -17.80
CA GLY A 711 -21.79 -40.73 -17.20
C GLY A 711 -21.97 -41.31 -15.81
N GLU A 712 -22.53 -40.55 -14.92
CA GLU A 712 -23.01 -41.00 -13.62
C GLU A 712 -24.41 -41.62 -13.80
N ILE A 713 -24.73 -42.62 -13.01
CA ILE A 713 -26.01 -43.35 -13.15
C ILE A 713 -26.83 -43.27 -11.87
N THR A 714 -28.14 -43.27 -12.04
CA THR A 714 -29.10 -43.44 -10.94
C THR A 714 -29.73 -44.84 -10.96
N LEU A 715 -30.30 -45.26 -9.83
CA LEU A 715 -31.02 -46.52 -9.72
C LEU A 715 -32.23 -46.64 -10.66
N THR A 716 -32.74 -45.48 -11.14
CA THR A 716 -33.86 -45.45 -12.11
C THR A 716 -33.38 -45.47 -13.55
N GLY A 717 -32.09 -45.43 -13.83
CA GLY A 717 -31.51 -45.45 -15.14
C GLY A 717 -31.23 -44.09 -15.78
N ARG A 718 -31.43 -42.97 -15.05
CA ARG A 718 -31.06 -41.65 -15.57
C ARG A 718 -29.55 -41.50 -15.60
N VAL A 719 -29.04 -40.81 -16.62
CA VAL A 719 -27.63 -40.46 -16.79
C VAL A 719 -27.44 -39.00 -16.36
N LEU A 720 -26.55 -38.82 -15.38
CA LEU A 720 -26.25 -37.50 -14.80
C LEU A 720 -24.96 -36.89 -15.37
N PRO A 721 -24.81 -35.56 -15.35
CA PRO A 721 -23.65 -34.86 -15.87
C PRO A 721 -22.37 -35.20 -15.09
N ILE A 722 -21.23 -35.04 -15.78
CA ILE A 722 -19.90 -35.35 -15.24
C ILE A 722 -18.93 -34.23 -15.53
N GLY A 723 -17.79 -34.17 -14.78
CA GLY A 723 -16.71 -33.24 -15.02
C GLY A 723 -15.62 -33.74 -15.96
N GLY A 724 -14.79 -32.82 -16.47
CA GLY A 724 -13.63 -33.13 -17.28
C GLY A 724 -13.96 -33.63 -18.69
N VAL A 725 -15.04 -33.15 -19.31
CA VAL A 725 -15.49 -33.57 -20.65
C VAL A 725 -14.41 -33.36 -21.71
N LYS A 726 -13.75 -32.17 -21.70
CA LYS A 726 -12.66 -31.84 -22.64
C LYS A 726 -11.54 -32.88 -22.56
N GLU A 727 -11.05 -33.15 -21.38
CA GLU A 727 -9.94 -34.09 -21.15
C GLU A 727 -10.30 -35.50 -21.55
N LYS A 728 -11.50 -35.97 -21.18
CA LYS A 728 -12.03 -37.30 -21.49
C LYS A 728 -12.17 -37.53 -23.00
N VAL A 729 -12.79 -36.59 -23.69
CA VAL A 729 -12.97 -36.63 -25.15
C VAL A 729 -11.63 -36.63 -25.88
N LEU A 730 -10.66 -35.80 -25.44
CA LEU A 730 -9.32 -35.78 -26.03
C LEU A 730 -8.54 -37.06 -25.76
N GLY A 731 -8.76 -37.71 -24.59
CA GLY A 731 -8.24 -39.03 -24.28
C GLY A 731 -8.79 -40.11 -25.21
N ALA A 732 -10.10 -40.17 -25.41
CA ALA A 732 -10.76 -41.10 -26.33
C ALA A 732 -10.26 -40.92 -27.78
N ARG A 733 -10.19 -39.67 -28.25
CA ARG A 733 -9.65 -39.35 -29.59
C ARG A 733 -8.20 -39.83 -29.77
N ARG A 734 -7.35 -39.64 -28.75
CA ARG A 734 -5.94 -40.10 -28.78
C ARG A 734 -5.82 -41.60 -28.84
N ALA A 735 -6.75 -42.29 -28.16
CA ALA A 735 -6.84 -43.74 -28.20
C ALA A 735 -7.38 -44.30 -29.55
N GLY A 736 -7.76 -43.46 -30.50
CA GLY A 736 -8.30 -43.83 -31.81
C GLY A 736 -9.83 -43.84 -31.88
N ILE A 737 -10.54 -43.69 -30.76
CA ILE A 737 -12.00 -43.75 -30.70
C ILE A 737 -12.63 -42.47 -31.26
N ARG A 738 -13.64 -42.62 -32.10
CA ARG A 738 -14.31 -41.52 -32.78
C ARG A 738 -15.76 -41.31 -32.34
N GLU A 739 -16.36 -42.28 -31.71
CA GLU A 739 -17.72 -42.20 -31.17
C GLU A 739 -17.69 -42.14 -29.65
N VAL A 740 -18.41 -41.20 -29.09
CA VAL A 740 -18.40 -40.91 -27.66
C VAL A 740 -19.83 -40.72 -27.15
N ILE A 741 -20.18 -41.44 -26.08
CA ILE A 741 -21.44 -41.28 -25.36
C ILE A 741 -21.22 -40.32 -24.17
N LEU A 742 -22.01 -39.26 -24.12
CA LEU A 742 -21.95 -38.21 -23.08
C LEU A 742 -23.35 -37.96 -22.50
N PRO A 743 -23.46 -37.55 -21.24
CA PRO A 743 -24.72 -37.07 -20.69
C PRO A 743 -25.23 -35.83 -21.45
N LYS A 744 -26.52 -35.73 -21.66
CA LYS A 744 -27.17 -34.60 -22.38
C LYS A 744 -26.79 -33.24 -21.80
N GLN A 745 -26.71 -33.13 -20.49
CA GLN A 745 -26.39 -31.90 -19.82
C GLN A 745 -24.93 -31.41 -20.05
N ASN A 746 -24.04 -32.27 -20.52
CA ASN A 746 -22.68 -31.94 -20.90
C ASN A 746 -22.53 -31.50 -22.36
N GLU A 747 -23.61 -31.30 -23.11
CA GLU A 747 -23.55 -30.80 -24.49
C GLU A 747 -22.88 -29.42 -24.58
N ALA A 748 -23.10 -28.53 -23.60
CA ALA A 748 -22.49 -27.19 -23.54
C ALA A 748 -20.97 -27.26 -23.39
N ASP A 749 -20.45 -28.28 -22.70
CA ASP A 749 -19.01 -28.42 -22.43
C ASP A 749 -18.19 -28.74 -23.69
N LEU A 750 -18.84 -29.15 -24.77
CA LEU A 750 -18.18 -29.31 -26.07
C LEU A 750 -17.65 -27.99 -26.64
N SER A 751 -18.18 -26.85 -26.19
CA SER A 751 -17.67 -25.53 -26.60
C SER A 751 -16.21 -25.33 -26.24
N ASP A 752 -15.73 -26.01 -25.18
CA ASP A 752 -14.38 -25.91 -24.68
C ASP A 752 -13.38 -26.75 -25.50
N ILE A 753 -13.88 -27.60 -26.42
CA ILE A 753 -13.02 -28.37 -27.31
C ILE A 753 -12.89 -27.60 -28.64
N PRO A 754 -11.66 -27.32 -29.10
CA PRO A 754 -11.43 -26.61 -30.37
C PRO A 754 -12.13 -27.29 -31.56
N LYS A 755 -12.76 -26.48 -32.44
CA LYS A 755 -13.50 -26.98 -33.60
C LYS A 755 -12.77 -28.05 -34.44
N PRO A 756 -11.45 -27.90 -34.75
CA PRO A 756 -10.73 -28.89 -35.55
C PRO A 756 -10.65 -30.27 -34.90
N LEU A 757 -10.72 -30.34 -33.56
CA LEU A 757 -10.64 -31.58 -32.80
C LEU A 757 -11.99 -32.31 -32.71
N ARG A 758 -13.08 -31.56 -32.89
CA ARG A 758 -14.46 -32.08 -32.93
C ARG A 758 -14.90 -32.64 -34.29
N GLN A 759 -14.29 -32.12 -35.37
CA GLN A 759 -14.74 -32.36 -36.76
C GLN A 759 -14.79 -33.84 -37.19
N ASN A 760 -13.99 -34.69 -36.55
CA ASN A 760 -13.90 -36.14 -36.91
C ASN A 760 -14.37 -37.00 -35.74
N MET A 761 -15.27 -36.52 -34.91
CA MET A 761 -15.84 -37.24 -33.78
C MET A 761 -17.37 -37.15 -33.83
N THR A 762 -18.02 -38.25 -33.44
CA THR A 762 -19.49 -38.34 -33.29
C THR A 762 -19.81 -38.35 -31.80
N PHE A 763 -20.71 -37.44 -31.39
CA PHE A 763 -21.12 -37.30 -29.99
C PHE A 763 -22.58 -37.77 -29.87
N HIS A 764 -22.83 -38.72 -28.99
CA HIS A 764 -24.17 -39.20 -28.65
C HIS A 764 -24.53 -38.67 -27.25
N PHE A 765 -25.56 -37.83 -27.21
CA PHE A 765 -26.05 -37.25 -25.96
C PHE A 765 -27.21 -38.05 -25.44
N VAL A 766 -27.05 -38.58 -24.22
CA VAL A 766 -28.01 -39.52 -23.60
C VAL A 766 -28.56 -39.00 -22.28
N GLU A 767 -29.80 -39.31 -21.98
CA GLU A 767 -30.49 -38.96 -20.73
C GLU A 767 -30.79 -40.22 -19.89
N HIS A 768 -30.84 -41.40 -20.56
CA HIS A 768 -31.22 -42.69 -19.94
C HIS A 768 -30.31 -43.82 -20.38
N LEU A 769 -30.11 -44.80 -19.49
CA LEU A 769 -29.28 -45.99 -19.74
C LEU A 769 -29.75 -46.82 -20.92
N ASP A 770 -31.05 -46.81 -21.28
CA ASP A 770 -31.55 -47.50 -22.45
C ASP A 770 -30.90 -46.97 -23.74
N GLN A 771 -30.73 -45.67 -23.87
CA GLN A 771 -30.00 -45.04 -24.98
C GLN A 771 -28.52 -45.43 -25.00
N VAL A 772 -27.93 -45.57 -23.82
CA VAL A 772 -26.52 -46.00 -23.70
C VAL A 772 -26.38 -47.43 -24.19
N LEU A 773 -27.25 -48.36 -23.72
CA LEU A 773 -27.21 -49.77 -24.10
C LEU A 773 -27.52 -49.98 -25.60
N ASP A 774 -28.44 -49.20 -26.16
CA ASP A 774 -28.76 -49.21 -27.59
C ASP A 774 -27.57 -48.84 -28.48
N LEU A 775 -26.79 -47.85 -28.06
CA LEU A 775 -25.57 -47.40 -28.76
C LEU A 775 -24.35 -48.28 -28.51
N ALA A 776 -24.20 -48.81 -27.29
CA ALA A 776 -22.99 -49.49 -26.82
C ALA A 776 -22.98 -51.01 -27.20
N LEU A 777 -24.12 -51.67 -27.26
CA LEU A 777 -24.20 -53.08 -27.54
C LEU A 777 -24.24 -53.36 -29.05
N VAL A 778 -23.63 -54.44 -29.48
CA VAL A 778 -23.71 -54.88 -30.87
C VAL A 778 -25.13 -55.31 -31.17
N GLY A 779 -25.81 -54.59 -32.06
CA GLY A 779 -27.21 -54.80 -32.41
C GLY A 779 -28.21 -54.12 -31.50
N GLY A 780 -27.75 -53.29 -30.58
CA GLY A 780 -28.59 -52.44 -29.77
C GLY A 780 -29.46 -53.14 -28.73
N LEU A 781 -30.39 -52.40 -28.16
CA LEU A 781 -31.33 -52.86 -27.13
C LEU A 781 -32.32 -53.87 -27.69
N GLU A 782 -32.63 -53.78 -28.98
CA GLU A 782 -33.56 -54.71 -29.65
C GLU A 782 -33.10 -56.20 -29.55
N VAL A 783 -31.82 -56.50 -29.63
CA VAL A 783 -31.25 -57.84 -29.45
C VAL A 783 -31.56 -58.42 -28.08
N LEU A 784 -31.50 -57.61 -27.03
CA LEU A 784 -31.83 -57.96 -25.65
C LEU A 784 -33.34 -58.27 -25.54
N GLU A 785 -34.18 -57.42 -26.08
CA GLU A 785 -35.63 -57.59 -26.05
C GLU A 785 -36.10 -58.79 -26.87
N HIS A 786 -35.47 -59.07 -28.01
CA HIS A 786 -35.75 -60.26 -28.80
C HIS A 786 -35.39 -61.49 -28.01
N ARG A 787 -34.18 -61.58 -27.43
CA ARG A 787 -33.77 -62.70 -26.57
C ARG A 787 -34.70 -62.87 -25.37
N ALA A 788 -35.15 -61.78 -24.73
CA ALA A 788 -36.11 -61.84 -23.64
C ALA A 788 -37.45 -62.40 -24.08
N ARG A 789 -37.93 -62.00 -25.26
CA ARG A 789 -39.19 -62.63 -25.86
C ARG A 789 -39.04 -64.10 -26.16
N GLU A 790 -37.92 -64.51 -26.74
CA GLU A 790 -37.62 -65.91 -27.00
C GLU A 790 -37.52 -66.75 -25.71
N ALA A 791 -36.82 -66.24 -24.67
CA ALA A 791 -36.70 -66.88 -23.36
C ALA A 791 -38.08 -67.09 -22.70
N ARG A 792 -38.94 -66.01 -22.75
CA ARG A 792 -40.32 -66.12 -22.27
C ARG A 792 -41.17 -67.18 -23.07
N ALA A 793 -41.03 -67.18 -24.40
CA ALA A 793 -41.71 -68.15 -25.25
C ALA A 793 -41.26 -69.60 -24.98
N LYS A 794 -39.95 -69.86 -24.77
CA LYS A 794 -39.37 -71.12 -24.37
C LYS A 794 -39.84 -71.58 -22.97
N GLY A 795 -39.86 -70.59 -22.00
CA GLY A 795 -40.39 -70.86 -20.64
C GLY A 795 -41.87 -71.16 -20.58
N SER A 796 -42.70 -70.53 -21.37
CA SER A 796 -44.14 -70.81 -21.47
C SER A 796 -44.40 -72.19 -22.13
N ARG A 797 -43.66 -72.60 -23.18
CA ARG A 797 -43.71 -73.93 -23.80
C ARG A 797 -43.24 -75.02 -22.85
N ALA A 798 -42.24 -74.77 -22.00
CA ALA A 798 -41.81 -75.72 -21.00
C ALA A 798 -42.80 -75.93 -19.85
N ARG A 799 -43.50 -74.89 -19.43
CA ARG A 799 -44.57 -74.89 -18.42
C ARG A 799 -45.79 -75.68 -18.97
N SER A 800 -46.24 -75.35 -20.19
CA SER A 800 -47.36 -76.08 -20.82
C SER A 800 -47.05 -77.59 -21.02
N LYS A 801 -45.80 -77.95 -21.35
CA LYS A 801 -45.40 -79.37 -21.41
C LYS A 801 -45.37 -80.07 -20.04
N LYS A 802 -44.95 -79.34 -18.94
CA LYS A 802 -44.98 -79.87 -17.56
C LYS A 802 -46.43 -80.02 -17.05
N GLU A 803 -47.32 -79.13 -17.40
CA GLU A 803 -48.75 -79.19 -17.02
C GLU A 803 -49.46 -80.32 -17.78
N VAL A 804 -49.09 -80.54 -19.08
CA VAL A 804 -49.67 -81.70 -19.86
C VAL A 804 -49.12 -82.99 -19.32
N VAL A 805 -47.92 -83.13 -18.84
CA VAL A 805 -47.30 -84.33 -18.22
C VAL A 805 -47.79 -84.57 -16.78
N ALA A 806 -48.23 -83.50 -16.06
CA ALA A 806 -48.81 -83.63 -14.72
C ALA A 806 -50.35 -83.97 -14.70
N HIS A 807 -50.98 -83.94 -15.86
CA HIS A 807 -52.39 -84.27 -16.02
C HIS A 807 -52.60 -85.54 -16.88
N ALA A 808 -51.46 -86.20 -17.31
CA ALA A 808 -51.45 -87.55 -17.91
C ALA A 808 -50.91 -88.54 -16.90
#